data_6e9befcf9ea2e8d4c070a9a25dce5ddd
#
_entry.id   6e9befcf9ea2e8d4c070a9a25dce5ddd
#
_cell.length_a   1.000
_cell.length_b   1.000
_cell.length_c   1.000
_cell.angle_alpha   90.00
_cell.angle_beta   90.00
_cell.angle_gamma   90.00
#
_symmetry.space_group_name_H-M   'P 1'
#
loop_
_entity.id
_entity.type
_entity.pdbx_description
1 polymer ?
#
loop_
_entity_poly.entity_id
_entity_poly.type
_entity_poly.pdbx_seq_one_letter_code
_entity_poly.pdbx_strand_id
1 'polypeptide(L)'
;QMSKNEIMESYLNTINLGQNCLGVQSASQRYFGKDVSDLTLSECAVIAGITQNPTDYDPVTRPENNKIRRNKVLKNMLEQGYISQKQYDKAMSDDVYARIQATSASSQADNAYSYFVDALAQQVIQDLKDQLGYTDTQAYNAVYSGGLSIYSTQNQEMQKICDEEANNDANYPGLKEYGLDYALTVTRADGSVENYGSNNIKNYVEKTYGNDQGLLYSSEDAAMVAEWKSTIAQEGDTYDERITITPQPQSSITIMDQKTGQIKAMVGGRGEKASSLGLNRAYQGSKRQPGSTFKILAAYAPALDSCDKTLATTIDDEPYTLKNGQGLRNANKQYGGTTTLREGIKRSINVVAVKLSDEITQELGYEYCQKFGISTLVKNKTINGKVFDDSTSQTLALGGITEGVYNYEMCAAYATIANGGEYNKPTLYSKVVDHDGNVLLDGTGESHTVLKDSTAYLLTSAMEDVVNSGTGTACQLPNMPVAGKTGTTTSNKDLWFCGFTPYYTCAVWGGYDDNKECNSDTKFRFRIWKGIMSRVHENLETKDFVMPSSVEQKSVCTITGYLATSSCPSVTEYFATDSLPDQSCPGHKNHSEDYDSEENDSKSHDTNSDNTGNNTGTNTGDNTGGTTGGNTGGGDAGGNTQ
;
A
#
# COMPACT_ATOMS: atom_id res chain seq x y z
N GLN A 1 -1.00 24.49 -45.92
CA GLN A 1 -0.32 23.32 -46.49
C GLN A 1 1.08 23.25 -45.87
N MET A 2 1.47 22.11 -45.34
CA MET A 2 2.82 21.89 -44.79
C MET A 2 3.88 21.94 -45.91
N SER A 3 5.02 22.56 -45.63
CA SER A 3 6.21 22.48 -46.50
C SER A 3 6.79 21.07 -46.54
N LYS A 4 7.66 20.78 -47.52
CA LYS A 4 8.37 19.48 -47.58
C LYS A 4 9.22 19.21 -46.36
N ASN A 5 9.79 20.24 -45.76
CA ASN A 5 10.62 20.08 -44.55
C ASN A 5 9.76 19.74 -43.34
N GLU A 6 8.63 20.41 -43.15
CA GLU A 6 7.69 20.12 -42.07
C GLU A 6 7.10 18.70 -42.20
N ILE A 7 6.79 18.24 -43.42
CA ILE A 7 6.35 16.87 -43.66
C ILE A 7 7.45 15.86 -43.29
N MET A 8 8.69 16.13 -43.69
CA MET A 8 9.82 15.23 -43.41
C MET A 8 10.14 15.22 -41.92
N GLU A 9 10.13 16.36 -41.26
CA GLU A 9 10.35 16.48 -39.82
C GLU A 9 9.25 15.73 -39.04
N SER A 10 7.99 15.94 -39.38
CA SER A 10 6.87 15.20 -38.79
C SER A 10 7.01 13.69 -38.98
N TYR A 11 7.37 13.23 -40.20
CA TYR A 11 7.60 11.82 -40.48
C TYR A 11 8.74 11.22 -39.64
N LEU A 12 9.89 11.90 -39.61
CA LEU A 12 11.07 11.43 -38.86
C LEU A 12 10.84 11.41 -37.34
N ASN A 13 9.94 12.26 -36.82
CA ASN A 13 9.61 12.30 -35.39
C ASN A 13 8.50 11.35 -34.99
N THR A 14 7.73 10.76 -35.93
CA THR A 14 6.56 9.94 -35.61
C THR A 14 6.65 8.49 -36.08
N ILE A 15 7.61 8.15 -36.96
CA ILE A 15 7.72 6.80 -37.50
C ILE A 15 8.09 5.79 -36.42
N ASN A 16 7.41 4.63 -36.42
CA ASN A 16 7.76 3.51 -35.53
C ASN A 16 9.05 2.83 -35.99
N LEU A 17 10.03 2.75 -35.11
CA LEU A 17 11.36 2.20 -35.36
C LEU A 17 11.71 1.01 -34.46
N GLY A 18 10.69 0.29 -33.95
CA GLY A 18 10.87 -0.87 -33.08
C GLY A 18 11.22 -0.49 -31.64
N GLN A 19 11.26 -1.46 -30.72
CA GLN A 19 11.63 -1.24 -29.30
C GLN A 19 10.89 -0.07 -28.64
N ASN A 20 9.64 0.17 -29.02
CA ASN A 20 8.80 1.31 -28.61
C ASN A 20 9.36 2.70 -28.99
N CYS A 21 10.28 2.77 -29.95
CA CYS A 21 10.85 4.03 -30.41
C CYS A 21 9.95 4.66 -31.48
N LEU A 22 9.38 5.81 -31.18
CA LEU A 22 8.74 6.68 -32.16
C LEU A 22 9.70 7.83 -32.50
N GLY A 23 10.04 7.92 -33.80
CA GLY A 23 10.99 8.90 -34.31
C GLY A 23 12.46 8.55 -34.17
N VAL A 24 13.28 9.21 -35.02
CA VAL A 24 14.70 8.90 -35.18
C VAL A 24 15.54 9.27 -33.97
N GLN A 25 15.17 10.30 -33.20
CA GLN A 25 15.87 10.69 -32.00
C GLN A 25 15.75 9.61 -30.91
N SER A 26 14.53 9.11 -30.69
CA SER A 26 14.25 8.04 -29.74
C SER A 26 15.00 6.75 -30.13
N ALA A 27 15.01 6.40 -31.43
CA ALA A 27 15.75 5.26 -31.96
C ALA A 27 17.27 5.42 -31.80
N SER A 28 17.81 6.63 -32.01
CA SER A 28 19.23 6.94 -31.81
C SER A 28 19.65 6.71 -30.38
N GLN A 29 18.90 7.23 -29.41
CA GLN A 29 19.16 7.02 -27.97
C GLN A 29 19.04 5.54 -27.60
N ARG A 30 17.98 4.86 -28.07
CA ARG A 30 17.73 3.46 -27.74
C ARG A 30 18.79 2.50 -28.27
N TYR A 31 19.23 2.69 -29.52
CA TYR A 31 20.13 1.76 -30.17
C TYR A 31 21.61 2.10 -30.01
N PHE A 32 21.92 3.38 -29.84
CA PHE A 32 23.31 3.89 -29.86
C PHE A 32 23.69 4.73 -28.64
N GLY A 33 22.72 5.12 -27.77
CA GLY A 33 22.98 5.89 -26.56
C GLY A 33 23.45 7.33 -26.83
N LYS A 34 23.10 7.93 -27.99
CA LYS A 34 23.58 9.26 -28.39
C LYS A 34 22.53 10.03 -29.20
N ASP A 35 22.79 11.32 -29.37
CA ASP A 35 21.94 12.21 -30.14
C ASP A 35 21.90 11.82 -31.62
N VAL A 36 20.76 12.05 -32.30
CA VAL A 36 20.60 11.71 -33.72
C VAL A 36 21.58 12.45 -34.61
N SER A 37 21.99 13.67 -34.22
CA SER A 37 23.00 14.48 -34.92
C SER A 37 24.41 13.85 -34.91
N ASP A 38 24.70 12.96 -33.97
CA ASP A 38 25.99 12.30 -33.78
C ASP A 38 26.08 10.92 -34.43
N LEU A 39 25.01 10.52 -35.15
CA LEU A 39 24.98 9.23 -35.83
C LEU A 39 25.97 9.17 -37.00
N THR A 40 26.68 8.05 -37.10
CA THR A 40 27.47 7.72 -38.28
C THR A 40 26.58 7.26 -39.45
N LEU A 41 27.09 7.29 -40.68
CA LEU A 41 26.36 6.81 -41.84
C LEU A 41 25.89 5.35 -41.70
N SER A 42 26.67 4.51 -41.05
CA SER A 42 26.32 3.12 -40.75
C SER A 42 25.12 3.02 -39.82
N GLU A 43 25.10 3.82 -38.78
CA GLU A 43 24.00 3.87 -37.77
C GLU A 43 22.73 4.46 -38.38
N CYS A 44 22.83 5.52 -39.17
CA CYS A 44 21.68 6.04 -39.92
C CYS A 44 21.06 4.98 -40.86
N ALA A 45 21.89 4.17 -41.50
CA ALA A 45 21.43 3.11 -42.40
C ALA A 45 20.77 1.93 -41.64
N VAL A 46 21.18 1.65 -40.39
CA VAL A 46 20.50 0.71 -39.49
C VAL A 46 19.10 1.19 -39.20
N ILE A 47 18.95 2.44 -38.73
CA ILE A 47 17.63 3.04 -38.39
C ILE A 47 16.74 3.07 -39.63
N ALA A 48 17.24 3.49 -40.80
CA ALA A 48 16.49 3.50 -42.05
C ALA A 48 16.05 2.08 -42.47
N GLY A 49 16.83 1.07 -42.10
CA GLY A 49 16.52 -0.34 -42.38
C GLY A 49 15.26 -0.85 -41.64
N ILE A 50 14.91 -0.25 -40.50
CA ILE A 50 13.79 -0.67 -39.64
C ILE A 50 12.42 -0.31 -40.25
N THR A 51 12.35 0.80 -40.96
CA THR A 51 11.12 1.47 -41.37
C THR A 51 10.06 0.62 -42.08
N GLN A 52 10.47 -0.42 -42.82
CA GLN A 52 9.57 -1.26 -43.61
C GLN A 52 8.77 -2.26 -42.74
N ASN A 53 9.40 -2.83 -41.72
CA ASN A 53 8.79 -3.78 -40.80
C ASN A 53 9.58 -3.76 -39.48
N PRO A 54 9.17 -2.96 -38.51
CA PRO A 54 9.91 -2.77 -37.25
C PRO A 54 10.14 -4.06 -36.46
N THR A 55 9.24 -5.03 -36.55
CA THR A 55 9.38 -6.32 -35.87
C THR A 55 10.42 -7.23 -36.54
N ASP A 56 10.38 -7.33 -37.88
CA ASP A 56 11.29 -8.22 -38.60
C ASP A 56 12.69 -7.64 -38.79
N TYR A 57 12.81 -6.31 -38.75
CA TYR A 57 14.10 -5.61 -38.95
C TYR A 57 14.57 -4.91 -37.66
N ASP A 58 14.15 -5.40 -36.49
CA ASP A 58 14.65 -4.95 -35.21
C ASP A 58 16.15 -5.27 -35.07
N PRO A 59 17.02 -4.25 -34.87
CA PRO A 59 18.46 -4.49 -34.84
C PRO A 59 18.95 -5.15 -33.54
N VAL A 60 18.13 -5.22 -32.49
CA VAL A 60 18.43 -5.89 -31.22
C VAL A 60 18.06 -7.35 -31.28
N THR A 61 16.81 -7.68 -31.67
CA THR A 61 16.28 -9.04 -31.64
C THR A 61 16.50 -9.79 -32.94
N ARG A 62 16.67 -9.06 -34.07
CA ARG A 62 16.88 -9.63 -35.42
C ARG A 62 18.02 -8.93 -36.18
N PRO A 63 19.23 -8.90 -35.63
CA PRO A 63 20.36 -8.14 -36.19
C PRO A 63 20.71 -8.54 -37.63
N GLU A 64 20.64 -9.83 -37.97
CA GLU A 64 20.96 -10.29 -39.32
C GLU A 64 19.95 -9.82 -40.37
N ASN A 65 18.65 -9.80 -40.02
CA ASN A 65 17.63 -9.26 -40.91
C ASN A 65 17.82 -7.74 -41.14
N ASN A 66 18.08 -7.02 -40.10
CA ASN A 66 18.36 -5.59 -40.20
C ASN A 66 19.64 -5.33 -41.03
N LYS A 67 20.68 -6.13 -40.86
CA LYS A 67 21.95 -6.04 -41.61
C LYS A 67 21.74 -6.16 -43.13
N ILE A 68 20.87 -7.07 -43.58
CA ILE A 68 20.49 -7.21 -44.99
C ILE A 68 19.85 -5.89 -45.46
N ARG A 69 18.95 -5.32 -44.70
CA ARG A 69 18.28 -4.05 -45.03
C ARG A 69 19.24 -2.86 -45.01
N ARG A 70 20.08 -2.72 -43.96
CA ARG A 70 21.13 -1.72 -43.89
C ARG A 70 22.03 -1.72 -45.10
N ASN A 71 22.51 -2.91 -45.49
CA ASN A 71 23.39 -3.06 -46.65
C ASN A 71 22.70 -2.63 -47.96
N LYS A 72 21.40 -2.94 -48.09
CA LYS A 72 20.58 -2.49 -49.22
C LYS A 72 20.43 -0.96 -49.24
N VAL A 73 20.19 -0.31 -48.07
CA VAL A 73 20.13 1.16 -47.94
C VAL A 73 21.44 1.79 -48.40
N LEU A 74 22.58 1.34 -47.86
CA LEU A 74 23.91 1.85 -48.24
C LEU A 74 24.21 1.66 -49.72
N LYS A 75 23.87 0.50 -50.31
CA LYS A 75 24.03 0.23 -51.74
C LYS A 75 23.19 1.21 -52.58
N ASN A 76 21.94 1.40 -52.24
CA ASN A 76 21.07 2.32 -52.97
C ASN A 76 21.59 3.78 -52.91
N MET A 77 22.11 4.20 -51.73
CA MET A 77 22.71 5.53 -51.57
C MET A 77 23.96 5.73 -52.45
N LEU A 78 24.78 4.67 -52.60
CA LEU A 78 25.95 4.71 -53.49
C LEU A 78 25.50 4.76 -54.97
N GLU A 79 24.58 3.91 -55.39
CA GLU A 79 24.08 3.85 -56.77
C GLU A 79 23.39 5.14 -57.21
N GLN A 80 22.76 5.85 -56.27
CA GLN A 80 22.10 7.15 -56.50
C GLN A 80 23.02 8.36 -56.30
N GLY A 81 24.31 8.12 -55.97
CA GLY A 81 25.32 9.20 -55.81
C GLY A 81 25.20 10.03 -54.54
N TYR A 82 24.44 9.60 -53.52
CA TYR A 82 24.31 10.26 -52.25
C TYR A 82 25.58 10.09 -51.36
N ILE A 83 26.30 8.97 -51.57
CA ILE A 83 27.56 8.69 -50.88
C ILE A 83 28.63 8.27 -51.86
N SER A 84 29.91 8.54 -51.55
CA SER A 84 31.05 8.08 -52.32
C SER A 84 31.37 6.60 -52.02
N GLN A 85 32.13 5.94 -52.91
CA GLN A 85 32.63 4.57 -52.71
C GLN A 85 33.38 4.45 -51.37
N LYS A 86 34.25 5.41 -51.03
CA LYS A 86 34.99 5.42 -49.76
C LYS A 86 34.08 5.47 -48.53
N GLN A 87 32.97 6.23 -48.57
CA GLN A 87 31.98 6.28 -47.49
C GLN A 87 31.20 4.96 -47.37
N TYR A 88 30.85 4.38 -48.52
CA TYR A 88 30.19 3.06 -48.56
C TYR A 88 31.10 1.98 -47.95
N ASP A 89 32.36 1.90 -48.36
CA ASP A 89 33.28 0.87 -47.86
C ASP A 89 33.50 1.00 -46.37
N LYS A 90 33.66 2.25 -45.87
CA LYS A 90 33.78 2.54 -44.46
C LYS A 90 32.54 2.11 -43.68
N ALA A 91 31.34 2.43 -44.17
CA ALA A 91 30.08 2.04 -43.53
C ALA A 91 29.88 0.53 -43.53
N MET A 92 30.22 -0.17 -44.65
CA MET A 92 30.09 -1.61 -44.76
C MET A 92 31.03 -2.39 -43.84
N SER A 93 32.24 -1.87 -43.57
CA SER A 93 33.21 -2.47 -42.65
C SER A 93 32.96 -2.15 -41.16
N ASP A 94 31.98 -1.33 -40.85
CA ASP A 94 31.66 -0.93 -39.49
C ASP A 94 30.89 -2.03 -38.72
N ASP A 95 31.39 -2.45 -37.56
CA ASP A 95 30.75 -3.40 -36.67
C ASP A 95 29.69 -2.70 -35.76
N VAL A 96 28.65 -2.18 -36.41
CA VAL A 96 27.58 -1.40 -35.76
C VAL A 96 26.73 -2.26 -34.82
N TYR A 97 26.57 -3.56 -35.13
CA TYR A 97 25.71 -4.44 -34.32
C TYR A 97 26.33 -4.83 -32.98
N ALA A 98 27.66 -4.93 -32.89
CA ALA A 98 28.32 -5.12 -31.61
C ALA A 98 28.06 -3.92 -30.65
N ARG A 99 28.01 -2.69 -31.17
CA ARG A 99 27.66 -1.50 -30.37
C ARG A 99 26.20 -1.53 -29.92
N ILE A 100 25.27 -1.93 -30.78
CA ILE A 100 23.85 -2.05 -30.45
C ILE A 100 23.66 -3.08 -29.33
N GLN A 101 24.32 -4.23 -29.40
CA GLN A 101 24.26 -5.26 -28.36
C GLN A 101 24.84 -4.75 -27.03
N ALA A 102 25.97 -4.03 -27.06
CA ALA A 102 26.56 -3.45 -25.88
C ALA A 102 25.65 -2.37 -25.23
N THR A 103 25.07 -1.48 -26.04
CA THR A 103 24.12 -0.46 -25.59
C THR A 103 22.85 -1.09 -25.02
N SER A 104 22.34 -2.16 -25.67
CA SER A 104 21.16 -2.86 -25.18
C SER A 104 21.41 -3.61 -23.87
N ALA A 105 22.58 -4.21 -23.72
CA ALA A 105 22.97 -4.86 -22.47
C ALA A 105 23.08 -3.86 -21.30
N SER A 106 23.72 -2.70 -21.55
CA SER A 106 23.82 -1.63 -20.54
C SER A 106 22.46 -1.02 -20.21
N SER A 107 21.60 -0.81 -21.21
CA SER A 107 20.26 -0.23 -20.99
C SER A 107 19.29 -1.21 -20.33
N GLN A 108 19.48 -2.51 -20.43
CA GLN A 108 18.70 -3.49 -19.68
C GLN A 108 19.15 -3.56 -18.20
N ALA A 109 20.42 -3.29 -17.92
CA ALA A 109 20.95 -3.32 -16.56
C ALA A 109 20.60 -2.06 -15.74
N ASP A 110 20.35 -0.90 -16.39
CA ASP A 110 20.26 0.41 -15.71
C ASP A 110 18.89 1.11 -15.76
N ASN A 111 17.82 0.56 -16.34
CA ASN A 111 16.62 1.33 -16.70
C ASN A 111 15.26 0.78 -16.27
N ALA A 112 15.14 0.18 -15.11
CA ALA A 112 13.83 0.12 -14.48
C ALA A 112 13.51 1.49 -13.87
N TYR A 113 12.47 2.18 -14.35
CA TYR A 113 11.98 3.39 -13.70
C TYR A 113 11.65 3.09 -12.23
N SER A 114 11.89 4.07 -11.35
CA SER A 114 11.49 3.95 -9.94
C SER A 114 9.97 3.75 -9.80
N TYR A 115 9.53 3.27 -8.65
CA TYR A 115 8.09 3.15 -8.36
C TYR A 115 7.35 4.48 -8.47
N PHE A 116 8.03 5.57 -8.09
CA PHE A 116 7.49 6.92 -8.22
C PHE A 116 7.29 7.31 -9.70
N VAL A 117 8.29 7.08 -10.54
CA VAL A 117 8.22 7.44 -11.98
C VAL A 117 7.16 6.62 -12.72
N ASP A 118 7.03 5.32 -12.41
CA ASP A 118 5.97 4.49 -12.98
C ASP A 118 4.57 5.03 -12.60
N ALA A 119 4.37 5.37 -11.31
CA ALA A 119 3.12 5.94 -10.84
C ALA A 119 2.83 7.31 -11.46
N LEU A 120 3.87 8.15 -11.60
CA LEU A 120 3.80 9.46 -12.26
C LEU A 120 3.34 9.32 -13.71
N ALA A 121 3.96 8.42 -14.49
CA ALA A 121 3.57 8.17 -15.87
C ALA A 121 2.11 7.69 -15.98
N GLN A 122 1.70 6.78 -15.10
CA GLN A 122 0.31 6.29 -15.04
C GLN A 122 -0.68 7.42 -14.70
N GLN A 123 -0.35 8.29 -13.73
CA GLN A 123 -1.20 9.41 -13.37
C GLN A 123 -1.32 10.39 -14.55
N VAL A 124 -0.22 10.78 -15.19
CA VAL A 124 -0.27 11.70 -16.33
C VAL A 124 -1.08 11.12 -17.48
N ILE A 125 -0.91 9.82 -17.81
CA ILE A 125 -1.72 9.15 -18.83
C ILE A 125 -3.22 9.22 -18.47
N GLN A 126 -3.58 8.95 -17.22
CA GLN A 126 -4.97 8.98 -16.80
C GLN A 126 -5.54 10.41 -16.83
N ASP A 127 -4.79 11.40 -16.33
CA ASP A 127 -5.22 12.80 -16.32
C ASP A 127 -5.36 13.39 -17.74
N LEU A 128 -4.49 12.99 -18.69
CA LEU A 128 -4.66 13.36 -20.12
C LEU A 128 -5.97 12.82 -20.70
N LYS A 129 -6.37 11.60 -20.30
CA LYS A 129 -7.65 11.01 -20.73
C LYS A 129 -8.84 11.72 -20.08
N ASP A 130 -8.78 11.94 -18.76
CA ASP A 130 -9.91 12.45 -17.99
C ASP A 130 -10.15 13.94 -18.24
N GLN A 131 -9.08 14.76 -18.36
CA GLN A 131 -9.18 16.21 -18.49
C GLN A 131 -9.18 16.69 -19.95
N LEU A 132 -8.45 15.99 -20.85
CA LEU A 132 -8.29 16.42 -22.24
C LEU A 132 -8.97 15.49 -23.24
N GLY A 133 -9.60 14.39 -22.79
CA GLY A 133 -10.32 13.46 -23.64
C GLY A 133 -9.43 12.63 -24.57
N TYR A 134 -8.14 12.44 -24.23
CA TYR A 134 -7.25 11.60 -25.03
C TYR A 134 -7.70 10.14 -24.99
N THR A 135 -7.53 9.44 -26.11
CA THR A 135 -7.63 7.97 -26.12
C THR A 135 -6.44 7.35 -25.39
N ASP A 136 -6.54 6.08 -25.01
CA ASP A 136 -5.43 5.34 -24.37
C ASP A 136 -4.13 5.45 -25.19
N THR A 137 -4.22 5.25 -26.50
CA THR A 137 -3.08 5.34 -27.40
C THR A 137 -2.50 6.76 -27.48
N GLN A 138 -3.35 7.79 -27.52
CA GLN A 138 -2.90 9.18 -27.57
C GLN A 138 -2.20 9.58 -26.28
N ALA A 139 -2.77 9.26 -25.13
CA ALA A 139 -2.19 9.56 -23.81
C ALA A 139 -0.85 8.82 -23.60
N TYR A 140 -0.81 7.53 -23.96
CA TYR A 140 0.43 6.74 -23.89
C TYR A 140 1.53 7.35 -24.79
N ASN A 141 1.21 7.62 -26.04
CA ASN A 141 2.18 8.21 -26.98
C ASN A 141 2.62 9.62 -26.56
N ALA A 142 1.74 10.43 -25.99
CA ALA A 142 2.08 11.75 -25.49
C ALA A 142 3.15 11.64 -24.38
N VAL A 143 2.98 10.73 -23.42
CA VAL A 143 3.91 10.56 -22.29
C VAL A 143 5.26 9.98 -22.72
N TYR A 144 5.26 8.95 -23.58
CA TYR A 144 6.50 8.24 -23.90
C TYR A 144 7.23 8.75 -25.15
N SER A 145 6.54 9.50 -26.01
CA SER A 145 7.08 9.91 -27.33
C SER A 145 6.67 11.32 -27.75
N GLY A 146 5.77 11.97 -27.02
CA GLY A 146 5.19 13.27 -27.41
C GLY A 146 6.01 14.49 -27.03
N GLY A 147 7.22 14.32 -26.44
CA GLY A 147 8.09 15.43 -26.06
C GLY A 147 7.56 16.27 -24.90
N LEU A 148 6.75 15.67 -24.01
CA LEU A 148 6.25 16.36 -22.83
C LEU A 148 7.34 16.61 -21.81
N SER A 149 7.31 17.78 -21.18
CA SER A 149 8.07 18.10 -19.97
C SER A 149 7.17 17.92 -18.75
N ILE A 150 7.44 16.88 -17.95
CA ILE A 150 6.68 16.53 -16.75
C ILE A 150 7.46 16.98 -15.51
N TYR A 151 6.90 17.95 -14.78
CA TYR A 151 7.51 18.50 -13.56
C TYR A 151 7.02 17.71 -12.36
N SER A 152 7.83 16.76 -11.91
CA SER A 152 7.47 15.85 -10.82
C SER A 152 7.48 16.54 -9.46
N THR A 153 6.72 16.01 -8.50
CA THR A 153 6.70 16.47 -7.10
C THR A 153 7.73 15.76 -6.23
N GLN A 154 8.49 14.80 -6.80
CA GLN A 154 9.44 13.99 -6.09
C GLN A 154 10.52 14.83 -5.42
N ASN A 155 10.78 14.54 -4.15
CA ASN A 155 12.00 14.97 -3.46
C ASN A 155 13.01 13.82 -3.53
N GLN A 156 14.11 14.03 -4.24
CA GLN A 156 15.11 12.99 -4.50
C GLN A 156 15.78 12.47 -3.23
N GLU A 157 16.01 13.34 -2.24
CA GLU A 157 16.60 12.94 -0.95
C GLU A 157 15.61 12.08 -0.14
N MET A 158 14.34 12.48 -0.05
CA MET A 158 13.30 11.67 0.62
C MET A 158 13.10 10.34 -0.09
N GLN A 159 13.10 10.32 -1.44
CA GLN A 159 13.01 9.08 -2.20
C GLN A 159 14.16 8.15 -1.89
N LYS A 160 15.41 8.67 -1.89
CA LYS A 160 16.60 7.89 -1.54
C LYS A 160 16.51 7.32 -0.12
N ILE A 161 16.08 8.13 0.85
CA ILE A 161 15.87 7.66 2.24
C ILE A 161 14.84 6.52 2.27
N CYS A 162 13.72 6.66 1.57
CA CYS A 162 12.70 5.62 1.50
C CYS A 162 13.20 4.33 0.85
N ASP A 163 13.95 4.43 -0.25
CA ASP A 163 14.54 3.29 -0.95
C ASP A 163 15.56 2.55 -0.06
N GLU A 164 16.42 3.28 0.65
CA GLU A 164 17.40 2.72 1.57
C GLU A 164 16.72 2.00 2.76
N GLU A 165 15.73 2.62 3.40
CA GLU A 165 15.03 2.01 4.54
C GLU A 165 14.13 0.84 4.13
N ALA A 166 13.52 0.88 2.94
CA ALA A 166 12.75 -0.23 2.39
C ALA A 166 13.62 -1.45 2.07
N ASN A 167 14.89 -1.23 1.73
CA ASN A 167 15.85 -2.28 1.38
C ASN A 167 16.82 -2.63 2.52
N ASN A 168 16.67 -2.01 3.69
CA ASN A 168 17.49 -2.32 4.85
C ASN A 168 16.99 -3.59 5.54
N ASP A 169 17.69 -4.70 5.36
CA ASP A 169 17.34 -6.01 5.94
C ASP A 169 17.18 -5.98 7.47
N ALA A 170 17.87 -5.07 8.17
CA ALA A 170 17.72 -4.90 9.61
C ALA A 170 16.32 -4.43 10.05
N ASN A 171 15.55 -3.83 9.13
CA ASN A 171 14.18 -3.42 9.38
C ASN A 171 13.19 -4.60 9.37
N TYR A 172 13.54 -5.74 8.78
CA TYR A 172 12.63 -6.86 8.56
C TYR A 172 12.88 -8.03 9.52
N PRO A 173 11.95 -9.01 9.60
CA PRO A 173 12.23 -10.27 10.28
C PRO A 173 13.48 -10.94 9.71
N GLY A 174 14.27 -11.57 10.57
CA GLY A 174 15.52 -12.22 10.15
C GLY A 174 15.35 -13.49 9.29
N LEU A 175 14.12 -13.82 8.90
CA LEU A 175 13.80 -14.93 8.01
C LEU A 175 14.11 -14.56 6.55
N LYS A 176 14.85 -15.42 5.85
CA LYS A 176 15.13 -15.29 4.41
C LYS A 176 14.07 -16.06 3.63
N GLU A 177 12.93 -15.41 3.39
CA GLU A 177 11.86 -15.94 2.56
C GLU A 177 11.75 -15.08 1.28
N TYR A 178 11.46 -15.72 0.17
CA TYR A 178 11.39 -15.06 -1.14
C TYR A 178 10.11 -15.45 -1.87
N GLY A 179 9.46 -14.48 -2.50
CA GLY A 179 8.40 -14.73 -3.47
C GLY A 179 9.01 -15.00 -4.84
N LEU A 180 8.45 -15.94 -5.57
CA LEU A 180 8.83 -16.27 -6.94
C LEU A 180 7.77 -15.73 -7.90
N ASP A 181 8.18 -14.82 -8.80
CA ASP A 181 7.43 -14.47 -10.01
C ASP A 181 8.09 -15.15 -11.20
N TYR A 182 7.36 -16.06 -11.84
CA TYR A 182 7.87 -16.92 -12.90
C TYR A 182 6.98 -16.84 -14.13
N ALA A 183 7.59 -16.58 -15.26
CA ALA A 183 6.96 -16.64 -16.56
C ALA A 183 7.87 -17.42 -17.53
N LEU A 184 7.32 -18.43 -18.17
CA LEU A 184 8.01 -19.24 -19.18
C LEU A 184 7.11 -19.41 -20.40
N THR A 185 7.62 -19.02 -21.56
CA THR A 185 7.07 -19.38 -22.86
C THR A 185 7.93 -20.47 -23.47
N VAL A 186 7.34 -21.61 -23.79
CA VAL A 186 7.97 -22.74 -24.48
C VAL A 186 7.45 -22.76 -25.89
N THR A 187 8.36 -22.65 -26.87
CA THR A 187 8.04 -22.93 -28.28
C THR A 187 8.53 -24.32 -28.62
N ARG A 188 7.61 -25.23 -28.93
CA ARG A 188 7.88 -26.61 -29.26
C ARG A 188 8.47 -26.75 -30.67
N ALA A 189 9.10 -27.88 -30.97
CA ALA A 189 9.68 -28.16 -32.27
C ALA A 189 8.67 -28.11 -33.44
N ASP A 190 7.37 -28.32 -33.16
CA ASP A 190 6.28 -28.21 -34.15
C ASP A 190 5.74 -26.79 -34.32
N GLY A 191 6.31 -25.81 -33.61
CA GLY A 191 5.90 -24.40 -33.61
C GLY A 191 4.73 -24.07 -32.66
N SER A 192 4.22 -25.03 -31.90
CA SER A 192 3.22 -24.75 -30.87
C SER A 192 3.84 -24.01 -29.69
N VAL A 193 3.04 -23.15 -29.03
CA VAL A 193 3.48 -22.28 -27.92
C VAL A 193 2.70 -22.61 -26.66
N GLU A 194 3.41 -22.85 -25.57
CA GLU A 194 2.85 -23.09 -24.27
C GLU A 194 3.38 -22.05 -23.26
N ASN A 195 2.50 -21.56 -22.38
CA ASN A 195 2.86 -20.58 -21.37
C ASN A 195 2.65 -21.13 -19.96
N TYR A 196 3.64 -20.88 -19.10
CA TYR A 196 3.66 -21.35 -17.71
C TYR A 196 3.99 -20.18 -16.78
N GLY A 197 3.51 -20.26 -15.53
CA GLY A 197 3.72 -19.22 -14.53
C GLY A 197 3.98 -19.80 -13.13
N SER A 198 4.08 -18.92 -12.13
CA SER A 198 4.39 -19.26 -10.74
C SER A 198 3.47 -20.34 -10.15
N ASN A 199 2.19 -20.40 -10.57
CA ASN A 199 1.25 -21.43 -10.11
C ASN A 199 1.65 -22.85 -10.56
N ASN A 200 2.31 -23.00 -11.70
CA ASN A 200 2.78 -24.30 -12.16
C ASN A 200 3.88 -24.83 -11.24
N ILE A 201 4.79 -23.95 -10.81
CA ILE A 201 5.84 -24.26 -9.83
C ILE A 201 5.22 -24.62 -8.49
N LYS A 202 4.28 -23.78 -8.01
CA LYS A 202 3.56 -24.03 -6.75
C LYS A 202 2.92 -25.42 -6.72
N ASN A 203 2.13 -25.74 -7.76
CA ASN A 203 1.44 -27.03 -7.85
C ASN A 203 2.43 -28.21 -7.90
N TYR A 204 3.57 -28.03 -8.55
CA TYR A 204 4.62 -29.04 -8.58
C TYR A 204 5.23 -29.28 -7.20
N VAL A 205 5.56 -28.20 -6.49
CA VAL A 205 6.13 -28.25 -5.13
C VAL A 205 5.15 -28.89 -4.15
N GLU A 206 3.88 -28.49 -4.17
CA GLU A 206 2.83 -29.09 -3.34
C GLU A 206 2.69 -30.61 -3.59
N LYS A 207 2.66 -31.00 -4.86
CA LYS A 207 2.51 -32.41 -5.26
C LYS A 207 3.72 -33.25 -4.93
N THR A 208 4.93 -32.72 -5.11
CA THR A 208 6.19 -33.47 -4.99
C THR A 208 6.70 -33.55 -3.55
N TYR A 209 6.57 -32.45 -2.81
CA TYR A 209 7.16 -32.30 -1.48
C TYR A 209 6.12 -32.23 -0.35
N GLY A 210 4.82 -32.18 -0.67
CA GLY A 210 3.74 -32.12 0.31
C GLY A 210 3.71 -30.82 1.12
N ASN A 211 4.30 -29.76 0.60
CA ASN A 211 4.48 -28.49 1.30
C ASN A 211 3.41 -27.49 0.88
N ASP A 212 2.50 -27.14 1.77
CA ASP A 212 1.57 -26.03 1.65
C ASP A 212 2.23 -24.70 2.10
N GLN A 213 3.43 -24.40 1.60
CA GLN A 213 4.16 -23.19 1.97
C GLN A 213 3.85 -21.98 1.07
N GLY A 214 2.81 -22.06 0.23
CA GLY A 214 2.47 -20.99 -0.69
C GLY A 214 3.53 -20.79 -1.77
N LEU A 215 3.73 -19.53 -2.20
CA LEU A 215 4.76 -19.14 -3.18
C LEU A 215 6.04 -18.63 -2.50
N LEU A 216 6.34 -19.10 -1.28
CA LEU A 216 7.53 -18.69 -0.53
C LEU A 216 8.62 -19.74 -0.65
N TYR A 217 9.78 -19.28 -1.08
CA TYR A 217 10.94 -20.10 -1.35
C TYR A 217 12.14 -19.60 -0.53
N SER A 218 13.03 -20.51 -0.15
CA SER A 218 14.38 -20.14 0.31
C SER A 218 15.23 -19.72 -0.91
N SER A 219 16.35 -19.04 -0.68
CA SER A 219 17.26 -18.64 -1.78
C SER A 219 17.86 -19.83 -2.57
N GLU A 220 17.72 -21.05 -2.03
CA GLU A 220 18.25 -22.28 -2.63
C GLU A 220 17.24 -22.91 -3.62
N ASP A 221 16.00 -22.46 -3.63
CA ASP A 221 14.89 -23.07 -4.38
C ASP A 221 14.83 -22.70 -5.87
N ALA A 222 15.80 -21.96 -6.39
CA ALA A 222 16.01 -21.85 -7.85
C ALA A 222 16.23 -23.24 -8.49
N ALA A 223 16.74 -24.21 -7.72
CA ALA A 223 16.84 -25.61 -8.14
C ALA A 223 15.47 -26.24 -8.43
N MET A 224 14.42 -25.90 -7.68
CA MET A 224 13.07 -26.43 -7.89
C MET A 224 12.45 -25.95 -9.21
N VAL A 225 12.75 -24.73 -9.66
CA VAL A 225 12.32 -24.23 -10.97
C VAL A 225 12.97 -25.04 -12.07
N ALA A 226 14.27 -25.31 -11.97
CA ALA A 226 15.01 -26.12 -12.93
C ALA A 226 14.51 -27.57 -12.95
N GLU A 227 14.22 -28.15 -11.78
CA GLU A 227 13.67 -29.50 -11.65
C GLU A 227 12.29 -29.59 -12.28
N TRP A 228 11.37 -28.66 -11.96
CA TRP A 228 10.06 -28.60 -12.62
C TRP A 228 10.18 -28.44 -14.13
N LYS A 229 11.03 -27.52 -14.61
CA LYS A 229 11.25 -27.28 -16.03
C LYS A 229 11.71 -28.56 -16.77
N SER A 230 12.55 -29.39 -16.12
CA SER A 230 12.97 -30.67 -16.68
C SER A 230 11.82 -31.64 -16.88
N THR A 231 10.71 -31.51 -16.13
CA THR A 231 9.53 -32.39 -16.28
C THR A 231 8.69 -32.09 -17.50
N ILE A 232 8.81 -30.90 -18.08
CA ILE A 232 8.05 -30.45 -19.26
C ILE A 232 8.89 -30.32 -20.51
N ALA A 233 10.23 -30.38 -20.37
CA ALA A 233 11.18 -30.21 -21.47
C ALA A 233 11.08 -31.35 -22.53
N GLN A 234 11.10 -30.97 -23.80
CA GLN A 234 11.14 -31.88 -24.95
C GLN A 234 12.31 -31.53 -25.88
N GLU A 235 12.72 -32.48 -26.69
CA GLU A 235 13.80 -32.27 -27.66
C GLU A 235 13.38 -31.26 -28.73
N GLY A 236 14.22 -30.24 -28.96
CA GLY A 236 13.97 -29.17 -29.92
C GLY A 236 13.18 -27.97 -29.39
N ASP A 237 12.84 -27.96 -28.10
CA ASP A 237 12.17 -26.81 -27.46
C ASP A 237 13.08 -25.58 -27.41
N THR A 238 12.48 -24.40 -27.58
CA THR A 238 13.11 -23.12 -27.26
C THR A 238 12.35 -22.42 -26.13
N TYR A 239 13.06 -21.68 -25.28
CA TYR A 239 12.53 -21.11 -24.05
C TYR A 239 12.74 -19.59 -24.01
N ASP A 240 11.68 -18.86 -23.69
CA ASP A 240 11.74 -17.47 -23.21
C ASP A 240 11.31 -17.47 -21.74
N GLU A 241 12.28 -17.27 -20.83
CA GLU A 241 12.12 -17.49 -19.40
C GLU A 241 12.46 -16.22 -18.62
N ARG A 242 11.56 -15.86 -17.72
CA ARG A 242 11.78 -14.78 -16.76
C ARG A 242 11.55 -15.28 -15.35
N ILE A 243 12.56 -15.11 -14.49
CA ILE A 243 12.52 -15.43 -13.08
C ILE A 243 12.77 -14.13 -12.31
N THR A 244 11.86 -13.75 -11.41
CA THR A 244 12.07 -12.65 -10.48
C THR A 244 11.88 -13.17 -9.06
N ILE A 245 12.90 -13.03 -8.23
CA ILE A 245 12.88 -13.44 -6.83
C ILE A 245 12.80 -12.18 -5.98
N THR A 246 11.72 -12.04 -5.20
CA THR A 246 11.45 -10.88 -4.35
C THR A 246 11.55 -11.25 -2.87
N PRO A 247 12.38 -10.54 -2.06
CA PRO A 247 12.44 -10.82 -0.63
C PRO A 247 11.09 -10.58 0.04
N GLN A 248 10.75 -11.41 1.02
CA GLN A 248 9.52 -11.34 1.80
C GLN A 248 9.84 -11.23 3.30
N PRO A 249 9.01 -10.58 4.13
CA PRO A 249 7.80 -9.83 3.73
C PRO A 249 8.13 -8.56 2.94
N GLN A 250 7.12 -8.04 2.27
CA GLN A 250 7.16 -6.82 1.48
C GLN A 250 6.74 -5.58 2.29
N SER A 251 7.02 -4.39 1.75
CA SER A 251 6.53 -3.12 2.27
C SER A 251 6.11 -2.18 1.14
N SER A 252 5.23 -1.23 1.46
CA SER A 252 4.97 -0.07 0.63
C SER A 252 4.97 1.21 1.47
N ILE A 253 5.45 2.31 0.88
CA ILE A 253 5.71 3.57 1.56
C ILE A 253 5.23 4.71 0.67
N THR A 254 4.52 5.68 1.27
CA THR A 254 4.20 6.95 0.63
C THR A 254 4.46 8.08 1.62
N ILE A 255 5.21 9.11 1.19
CA ILE A 255 5.37 10.38 1.91
C ILE A 255 4.66 11.47 1.12
N MET A 256 3.86 12.27 1.82
CA MET A 256 3.07 13.36 1.25
C MET A 256 3.28 14.65 2.03
N ASP A 257 3.39 15.75 1.29
CA ASP A 257 3.20 17.10 1.82
C ASP A 257 1.69 17.31 2.01
N GLN A 258 1.27 17.34 3.27
CA GLN A 258 -0.15 17.43 3.61
C GLN A 258 -0.82 18.72 3.15
N LYS A 259 -0.06 19.82 2.99
CA LYS A 259 -0.60 21.12 2.60
C LYS A 259 -0.92 21.21 1.11
N THR A 260 -0.24 20.43 0.30
CA THR A 260 -0.34 20.52 -1.15
C THR A 260 -0.88 19.25 -1.82
N GLY A 261 -0.96 18.13 -1.10
CA GLY A 261 -1.29 16.82 -1.67
C GLY A 261 -0.16 16.21 -2.51
N GLN A 262 1.00 16.87 -2.59
CA GLN A 262 2.12 16.41 -3.39
C GLN A 262 2.79 15.19 -2.74
N ILE A 263 2.86 14.09 -3.48
CA ILE A 263 3.64 12.92 -3.08
C ILE A 263 5.12 13.24 -3.27
N LYS A 264 5.91 13.17 -2.20
CA LYS A 264 7.35 13.49 -2.19
C LYS A 264 8.23 12.27 -2.39
N ALA A 265 7.77 11.09 -1.97
CA ALA A 265 8.46 9.82 -2.17
C ALA A 265 7.45 8.66 -2.21
N MET A 266 7.77 7.64 -2.98
CA MET A 266 6.94 6.44 -3.10
C MET A 266 7.81 5.21 -3.33
N VAL A 267 7.60 4.16 -2.51
CA VAL A 267 8.22 2.84 -2.69
C VAL A 267 7.13 1.78 -2.73
N GLY A 268 7.10 1.02 -3.80
CA GLY A 268 6.09 -0.02 -4.05
C GLY A 268 6.51 -1.43 -3.68
N GLY A 269 7.72 -1.62 -3.13
CA GLY A 269 8.21 -2.93 -2.73
C GLY A 269 9.63 -2.93 -2.20
N ARG A 270 9.98 -4.00 -1.47
CA ARG A 270 11.33 -4.34 -1.03
C ARG A 270 12.03 -5.17 -2.10
N GLY A 271 13.33 -5.03 -2.24
CA GLY A 271 14.16 -5.70 -3.22
C GLY A 271 14.44 -4.83 -4.45
N GLU A 272 15.29 -5.36 -5.32
CA GLU A 272 15.62 -4.69 -6.58
C GLU A 272 14.41 -4.67 -7.52
N LYS A 273 14.12 -3.50 -8.08
CA LYS A 273 13.06 -3.33 -9.07
C LYS A 273 13.59 -3.72 -10.45
N ALA A 274 13.36 -4.96 -10.84
CA ALA A 274 13.91 -5.55 -12.05
C ALA A 274 13.30 -5.04 -13.37
N SER A 275 12.12 -4.39 -13.34
CA SER A 275 11.44 -3.90 -14.55
C SER A 275 10.56 -2.69 -14.26
N SER A 276 10.41 -1.80 -15.26
CA SER A 276 9.38 -0.76 -15.25
C SER A 276 7.98 -1.36 -15.28
N LEU A 277 7.00 -0.61 -14.74
CA LEU A 277 5.59 -1.00 -14.67
C LEU A 277 5.33 -2.34 -13.93
N GLY A 278 6.28 -2.75 -13.07
CA GLY A 278 6.10 -3.88 -12.17
C GLY A 278 5.09 -3.57 -11.05
N LEU A 279 4.79 -4.57 -10.21
CA LEU A 279 3.83 -4.44 -9.10
C LEU A 279 4.22 -3.30 -8.15
N ASN A 280 3.46 -2.23 -8.14
CA ASN A 280 3.61 -1.10 -7.22
C ASN A 280 2.56 -1.20 -6.10
N ARG A 281 2.98 -1.68 -4.90
CA ARG A 281 2.09 -1.88 -3.75
C ARG A 281 1.70 -0.56 -3.07
N ALA A 282 2.37 0.55 -3.40
CA ALA A 282 2.03 1.87 -2.86
C ALA A 282 0.97 2.60 -3.70
N TYR A 283 0.82 2.25 -4.98
CA TYR A 283 -0.10 2.88 -5.91
C TYR A 283 -1.21 1.91 -6.34
N GLN A 284 -1.62 1.88 -7.58
CA GLN A 284 -2.77 1.10 -8.06
C GLN A 284 -2.52 -0.41 -8.25
N GLY A 285 -1.35 -0.92 -7.83
CA GLY A 285 -0.98 -2.33 -8.05
C GLY A 285 -1.52 -3.32 -7.02
N SER A 286 -1.81 -2.90 -5.79
CA SER A 286 -2.21 -3.80 -4.71
C SER A 286 -3.11 -3.12 -3.70
N LYS A 287 -4.27 -3.72 -3.45
CA LYS A 287 -5.21 -3.32 -2.39
C LYS A 287 -4.99 -4.19 -1.16
N ARG A 288 -4.87 -3.57 0.02
CA ARG A 288 -4.61 -4.26 1.28
C ARG A 288 -5.60 -3.85 2.35
N GLN A 289 -5.94 -4.78 3.24
CA GLN A 289 -6.88 -4.49 4.32
C GLN A 289 -6.27 -3.50 5.32
N PRO A 290 -6.91 -2.35 5.60
CA PRO A 290 -6.34 -1.29 6.43
C PRO A 290 -6.36 -1.61 7.93
N GLY A 291 -7.18 -2.56 8.36
CA GLY A 291 -7.32 -2.88 9.77
C GLY A 291 -7.67 -1.66 10.63
N SER A 292 -7.17 -1.61 11.84
CA SER A 292 -7.51 -0.58 12.83
C SER A 292 -7.15 0.87 12.46
N THR A 293 -6.45 1.13 11.35
CA THR A 293 -6.27 2.51 10.87
C THR A 293 -7.61 3.10 10.42
N PHE A 294 -8.52 2.27 9.95
CA PHE A 294 -9.84 2.70 9.49
C PHE A 294 -10.76 3.19 10.62
N LYS A 295 -10.49 2.82 11.87
CA LYS A 295 -11.25 3.34 13.02
C LYS A 295 -11.31 4.86 13.05
N ILE A 296 -10.19 5.52 12.73
CA ILE A 296 -10.11 6.97 12.68
C ILE A 296 -11.05 7.53 11.63
N LEU A 297 -11.02 6.98 10.41
CA LEU A 297 -11.73 7.52 9.26
C LEU A 297 -13.24 7.18 9.28
N ALA A 298 -13.59 5.93 9.66
CA ALA A 298 -14.94 5.40 9.56
C ALA A 298 -15.79 5.50 10.84
N ALA A 299 -15.15 5.78 12.00
CA ALA A 299 -15.89 5.87 13.27
C ALA A 299 -15.61 7.15 14.03
N TYR A 300 -14.34 7.43 14.38
CA TYR A 300 -14.03 8.56 15.26
C TYR A 300 -14.17 9.91 14.55
N ALA A 301 -13.72 10.05 13.30
CA ALA A 301 -13.83 11.29 12.55
C ALA A 301 -15.30 11.73 12.37
N PRO A 302 -16.20 10.91 11.78
CA PRO A 302 -17.61 11.31 11.65
C PRO A 302 -18.30 11.56 13.01
N ALA A 303 -17.94 10.80 14.05
CA ALA A 303 -18.52 10.96 15.38
C ALA A 303 -18.21 12.33 16.00
N LEU A 304 -16.94 12.75 15.91
CA LEU A 304 -16.48 14.02 16.45
C LEU A 304 -16.87 15.23 15.58
N ASP A 305 -17.05 15.01 14.27
CA ASP A 305 -17.29 16.09 13.30
C ASP A 305 -18.77 16.48 13.19
N SER A 306 -19.69 15.48 13.25
CA SER A 306 -21.09 15.68 12.89
C SER A 306 -22.12 15.01 13.81
N CYS A 307 -21.69 14.33 14.90
CA CYS A 307 -22.60 13.60 15.78
C CYS A 307 -22.51 14.00 17.25
N ASP A 308 -22.10 15.23 17.56
CA ASP A 308 -22.02 15.80 18.92
C ASP A 308 -21.25 14.92 19.93
N LYS A 309 -20.34 14.05 19.42
CA LYS A 309 -19.45 13.28 20.27
C LYS A 309 -18.19 14.09 20.58
N THR A 310 -17.62 13.84 21.76
CA THR A 310 -16.37 14.47 22.21
C THR A 310 -15.34 13.40 22.55
N LEU A 311 -14.07 13.77 22.70
CA LEU A 311 -13.05 12.82 23.15
C LEU A 311 -13.32 12.28 24.57
N ALA A 312 -14.09 13.02 25.37
CA ALA A 312 -14.53 12.61 26.71
C ALA A 312 -15.79 11.72 26.70
N THR A 313 -16.50 11.61 25.57
CA THR A 313 -17.66 10.70 25.43
C THR A 313 -17.23 9.29 25.82
N THR A 314 -18.01 8.63 26.69
CA THR A 314 -17.74 7.30 27.21
C THR A 314 -18.56 6.22 26.51
N ILE A 315 -17.95 5.07 26.26
CA ILE A 315 -18.59 3.85 25.75
C ILE A 315 -18.10 2.66 26.59
N ASP A 316 -19.01 1.75 26.93
CA ASP A 316 -18.66 0.56 27.70
C ASP A 316 -17.97 -0.48 26.83
N ASP A 317 -16.69 -0.75 27.14
CA ASP A 317 -15.88 -1.82 26.57
C ASP A 317 -16.17 -3.13 27.30
N GLU A 318 -17.15 -3.86 26.81
CA GLU A 318 -17.67 -5.11 27.35
C GLU A 318 -17.90 -6.15 26.23
N PRO A 319 -18.17 -7.43 26.52
CA PRO A 319 -18.49 -8.42 25.51
C PRO A 319 -19.59 -7.93 24.56
N TYR A 320 -19.32 -7.95 23.26
CA TYR A 320 -20.24 -7.46 22.23
C TYR A 320 -20.40 -8.47 21.11
N THR A 321 -21.61 -8.61 20.60
CA THR A 321 -21.93 -9.52 19.48
C THR A 321 -22.39 -8.69 18.27
N LEU A 322 -21.76 -8.92 17.14
CA LEU A 322 -22.11 -8.29 15.86
C LEU A 322 -23.50 -8.76 15.39
N LYS A 323 -24.15 -7.98 14.53
CA LYS A 323 -25.48 -8.30 13.93
C LYS A 323 -25.51 -9.67 13.23
N ASN A 324 -24.35 -10.16 12.77
CA ASN A 324 -24.24 -11.50 12.15
C ASN A 324 -24.07 -12.64 13.16
N GLY A 325 -24.14 -12.36 14.47
CA GLY A 325 -24.02 -13.35 15.55
C GLY A 325 -22.56 -13.64 15.97
N GLN A 326 -21.57 -13.03 15.35
CA GLN A 326 -20.16 -13.22 15.70
C GLN A 326 -19.77 -12.38 16.93
N GLY A 327 -19.15 -13.01 17.93
CA GLY A 327 -18.60 -12.29 19.08
C GLY A 327 -17.40 -11.43 18.72
N LEU A 328 -17.45 -10.14 19.09
CA LEU A 328 -16.35 -9.20 18.90
C LEU A 328 -15.38 -9.25 20.09
N ARG A 329 -14.08 -9.23 19.81
CA ARG A 329 -13.03 -9.21 20.83
C ARG A 329 -12.03 -8.10 20.58
N ASN A 330 -11.51 -7.52 21.67
CA ASN A 330 -10.35 -6.65 21.61
C ASN A 330 -9.07 -7.44 21.29
N ALA A 331 -8.06 -6.77 20.76
CA ALA A 331 -6.79 -7.42 20.39
C ALA A 331 -6.09 -8.11 21.58
N ASN A 332 -6.18 -7.53 22.77
CA ASN A 332 -5.65 -8.07 24.02
C ASN A 332 -6.58 -9.11 24.69
N LYS A 333 -7.75 -9.40 24.08
CA LYS A 333 -8.79 -10.31 24.60
C LYS A 333 -9.37 -9.92 25.97
N GLN A 334 -9.21 -8.66 26.38
CA GLN A 334 -9.70 -8.11 27.65
C GLN A 334 -10.69 -6.98 27.38
N TYR A 335 -11.55 -6.70 28.34
CA TYR A 335 -12.51 -5.59 28.32
C TYR A 335 -12.19 -4.66 29.47
N GLY A 336 -12.30 -3.36 29.25
CA GLY A 336 -11.90 -2.31 30.19
C GLY A 336 -13.04 -1.60 30.92
N GLY A 337 -14.29 -1.97 30.63
CA GLY A 337 -15.46 -1.25 31.15
C GLY A 337 -15.61 0.13 30.51
N THR A 338 -16.19 1.09 31.23
CA THR A 338 -16.43 2.44 30.73
C THR A 338 -15.14 3.10 30.27
N THR A 339 -15.09 3.51 29.02
CA THR A 339 -13.88 3.99 28.35
C THR A 339 -14.20 5.22 27.51
N THR A 340 -13.35 6.26 27.55
CA THR A 340 -13.49 7.45 26.70
C THR A 340 -13.11 7.18 25.26
N LEU A 341 -13.61 8.00 24.31
CA LEU A 341 -13.21 7.90 22.90
C LEU A 341 -11.70 8.12 22.73
N ARG A 342 -11.07 9.02 23.51
CA ARG A 342 -9.62 9.22 23.53
C ARG A 342 -8.87 7.91 23.85
N GLU A 343 -9.24 7.24 24.93
CA GLU A 343 -8.63 5.94 25.30
C GLU A 343 -8.94 4.85 24.25
N GLY A 344 -10.13 4.89 23.65
CA GLY A 344 -10.51 4.02 22.53
C GLY A 344 -9.58 4.16 21.31
N ILE A 345 -9.19 5.39 20.96
CA ILE A 345 -8.22 5.71 19.90
C ILE A 345 -6.82 5.25 20.32
N LYS A 346 -6.35 5.71 21.49
CA LYS A 346 -5.02 5.46 22.05
C LYS A 346 -4.69 3.97 22.14
N ARG A 347 -5.60 3.18 22.69
CA ARG A 347 -5.48 1.73 22.91
C ARG A 347 -6.01 0.90 21.76
N SER A 348 -6.59 1.54 20.75
CA SER A 348 -7.16 0.88 19.56
C SER A 348 -8.23 -0.16 19.89
N ILE A 349 -9.18 0.16 20.78
CA ILE A 349 -10.20 -0.75 21.29
C ILE A 349 -11.23 -1.06 20.18
N ASN A 350 -11.46 -2.36 19.91
CA ASN A 350 -12.36 -2.79 18.83
C ASN A 350 -13.83 -2.54 19.19
N VAL A 351 -14.21 -2.91 20.41
CA VAL A 351 -15.60 -2.81 20.89
C VAL A 351 -16.07 -1.36 20.88
N VAL A 352 -15.25 -0.44 21.38
CA VAL A 352 -15.56 0.99 21.38
C VAL A 352 -15.79 1.52 19.97
N ALA A 353 -14.91 1.17 19.01
CA ALA A 353 -15.02 1.65 17.63
C ALA A 353 -16.28 1.11 16.93
N VAL A 354 -16.65 -0.15 17.16
CA VAL A 354 -17.85 -0.75 16.52
C VAL A 354 -19.13 -0.21 17.16
N LYS A 355 -19.20 -0.14 18.50
CA LYS A 355 -20.36 0.47 19.18
C LYS A 355 -20.56 1.93 18.74
N LEU A 356 -19.47 2.71 18.65
CA LEU A 356 -19.50 4.07 18.13
C LEU A 356 -20.04 4.11 16.69
N SER A 357 -19.55 3.23 15.81
CA SER A 357 -20.03 3.12 14.43
C SER A 357 -21.50 2.70 14.35
N ASP A 358 -21.99 1.88 15.29
CA ASP A 358 -23.42 1.53 15.36
C ASP A 358 -24.29 2.72 15.82
N GLU A 359 -23.76 3.60 16.68
CA GLU A 359 -24.47 4.83 17.13
C GLU A 359 -24.57 5.88 16.02
N ILE A 360 -23.50 6.07 15.23
CA ILE A 360 -23.44 7.09 14.16
C ILE A 360 -23.90 6.58 12.79
N THR A 361 -24.14 5.29 12.65
CA THR A 361 -24.41 4.52 11.44
C THR A 361 -23.16 4.21 10.58
N GLN A 362 -23.13 3.01 9.99
CA GLN A 362 -22.07 2.59 9.08
C GLN A 362 -22.06 3.41 7.78
N GLU A 363 -23.25 3.81 7.31
CA GLU A 363 -23.40 4.65 6.11
C GLU A 363 -22.62 5.98 6.24
N LEU A 364 -22.75 6.66 7.39
CA LEU A 364 -22.01 7.91 7.63
C LEU A 364 -20.49 7.67 7.61
N GLY A 365 -20.04 6.57 8.24
CA GLY A 365 -18.62 6.18 8.20
C GLY A 365 -18.13 5.91 6.78
N TYR A 366 -18.95 5.26 5.96
CA TYR A 366 -18.67 5.02 4.54
C TYR A 366 -18.54 6.34 3.76
N GLU A 367 -19.46 7.28 3.93
CA GLU A 367 -19.43 8.60 3.28
C GLU A 367 -18.17 9.39 3.66
N TYR A 368 -17.78 9.39 4.94
CA TYR A 368 -16.55 10.05 5.38
C TYR A 368 -15.29 9.40 4.76
N CYS A 369 -15.23 8.07 4.70
CA CYS A 369 -14.13 7.40 4.02
C CYS A 369 -14.02 7.80 2.54
N GLN A 370 -15.15 7.97 1.84
CA GLN A 370 -15.14 8.49 0.46
C GLN A 370 -14.64 9.94 0.39
N LYS A 371 -15.09 10.82 1.31
CA LYS A 371 -14.59 12.20 1.40
C LYS A 371 -13.09 12.25 1.69
N PHE A 372 -12.55 11.30 2.45
CA PHE A 372 -11.11 11.14 2.68
C PHE A 372 -10.34 10.59 1.46
N GLY A 373 -11.00 10.36 0.33
CA GLY A 373 -10.37 9.92 -0.92
C GLY A 373 -10.19 8.40 -1.05
N ILE A 374 -10.85 7.59 -0.22
CA ILE A 374 -10.81 6.13 -0.36
C ILE A 374 -11.72 5.71 -1.51
N SER A 375 -11.15 5.32 -2.64
CA SER A 375 -11.88 5.00 -3.88
C SER A 375 -12.35 3.55 -3.98
N THR A 376 -11.85 2.67 -3.11
CA THR A 376 -11.98 1.22 -3.24
C THR A 376 -13.17 0.61 -2.50
N LEU A 377 -13.91 1.42 -1.75
CA LEU A 377 -15.11 0.98 -1.05
C LEU A 377 -16.22 0.60 -2.03
N VAL A 378 -16.91 -0.49 -1.73
CA VAL A 378 -17.98 -1.00 -2.60
C VAL A 378 -19.37 -0.80 -1.98
N LYS A 379 -20.36 -0.54 -2.84
CA LYS A 379 -21.78 -0.47 -2.46
C LYS A 379 -22.58 -1.33 -3.43
N ASN A 380 -23.28 -2.34 -2.92
CA ASN A 380 -24.10 -3.27 -3.72
C ASN A 380 -23.33 -3.95 -4.87
N LYS A 381 -22.05 -4.30 -4.68
CA LYS A 381 -21.21 -4.93 -5.70
C LYS A 381 -21.37 -6.45 -5.67
N THR A 382 -21.72 -7.05 -6.81
CA THR A 382 -21.77 -8.51 -6.95
C THR A 382 -20.41 -9.08 -7.35
N ILE A 383 -19.86 -9.95 -6.51
CA ILE A 383 -18.60 -10.68 -6.75
C ILE A 383 -18.92 -12.18 -6.58
N ASN A 384 -18.67 -12.99 -7.61
CA ASN A 384 -18.93 -14.43 -7.61
C ASN A 384 -20.36 -14.78 -7.15
N GLY A 385 -21.38 -14.01 -7.60
CA GLY A 385 -22.79 -14.23 -7.27
C GLY A 385 -23.23 -13.79 -5.87
N LYS A 386 -22.31 -13.24 -5.05
CA LYS A 386 -22.61 -12.70 -3.72
C LYS A 386 -22.53 -11.17 -3.74
N VAL A 387 -23.53 -10.52 -3.14
CA VAL A 387 -23.55 -9.05 -3.01
C VAL A 387 -22.73 -8.63 -1.80
N PHE A 388 -21.86 -7.65 -2.00
CA PHE A 388 -21.03 -7.00 -0.98
C PHE A 388 -21.38 -5.52 -0.89
N ASP A 389 -21.43 -5.02 0.34
CA ASP A 389 -21.79 -3.64 0.62
C ASP A 389 -21.05 -3.17 1.89
N ASP A 390 -20.05 -2.31 1.70
CA ASP A 390 -19.25 -1.80 2.80
C ASP A 390 -20.00 -0.73 3.61
N SER A 391 -21.03 -0.07 3.01
CA SER A 391 -21.80 0.99 3.66
C SER A 391 -22.71 0.49 4.79
N THR A 392 -22.98 -0.81 4.85
CA THR A 392 -23.82 -1.45 5.88
C THR A 392 -23.03 -2.36 6.81
N SER A 393 -21.71 -2.48 6.58
CA SER A 393 -20.86 -3.43 7.29
C SER A 393 -20.36 -2.89 8.64
N GLN A 394 -20.70 -3.56 9.75
CA GLN A 394 -20.15 -3.22 11.08
C GLN A 394 -18.62 -3.37 11.13
N THR A 395 -18.01 -4.17 10.24
CA THR A 395 -16.56 -4.33 10.18
C THR A 395 -15.85 -3.18 9.46
N LEU A 396 -16.60 -2.27 8.81
CA LEU A 396 -16.05 -1.05 8.21
C LEU A 396 -15.20 -0.28 9.23
N ALA A 397 -15.73 -0.07 10.45
CA ALA A 397 -15.01 0.62 11.53
C ALA A 397 -13.70 -0.07 11.94
N LEU A 398 -13.52 -1.34 11.63
CA LEU A 398 -12.30 -2.12 11.93
C LEU A 398 -11.38 -2.28 10.71
N GLY A 399 -11.76 -1.72 9.56
CA GLY A 399 -11.07 -1.90 8.30
C GLY A 399 -11.23 -3.29 7.69
N GLY A 400 -12.33 -3.98 8.02
CA GLY A 400 -12.78 -5.19 7.32
C GLY A 400 -13.67 -4.79 6.16
N ILE A 401 -13.09 -4.48 5.02
CA ILE A 401 -13.74 -4.00 3.80
C ILE A 401 -13.59 -4.99 2.65
N THR A 402 -14.40 -4.85 1.62
CA THR A 402 -14.49 -5.87 0.55
C THR A 402 -13.19 -6.00 -0.24
N GLU A 403 -12.60 -4.89 -0.72
CA GLU A 403 -11.46 -4.94 -1.64
C GLU A 403 -10.12 -4.52 -1.01
N GLY A 404 -10.12 -3.86 0.15
CA GLY A 404 -8.93 -3.23 0.73
C GLY A 404 -8.69 -1.81 0.16
N VAL A 405 -7.57 -1.20 0.51
CA VAL A 405 -7.20 0.20 0.16
C VAL A 405 -5.85 0.28 -0.51
N TYR A 406 -5.60 1.38 -1.22
CA TYR A 406 -4.27 1.74 -1.70
C TYR A 406 -3.48 2.50 -0.62
N ASN A 407 -2.15 2.31 -0.60
CA ASN A 407 -1.29 2.95 0.40
C ASN A 407 -1.30 4.48 0.25
N TYR A 408 -1.21 5.02 -0.98
CA TYR A 408 -1.21 6.46 -1.21
C TYR A 408 -2.53 7.14 -0.81
N GLU A 409 -3.68 6.45 -0.94
CA GLU A 409 -4.98 6.96 -0.46
C GLU A 409 -5.04 7.00 1.06
N MET A 410 -4.50 5.98 1.73
CA MET A 410 -4.35 6.01 3.19
C MET A 410 -3.45 7.14 3.65
N CYS A 411 -2.36 7.41 2.93
CA CYS A 411 -1.50 8.55 3.20
C CYS A 411 -2.27 9.88 3.07
N ALA A 412 -3.06 10.05 2.00
CA ALA A 412 -3.88 11.24 1.78
C ALA A 412 -4.98 11.43 2.83
N ALA A 413 -5.63 10.35 3.23
CA ALA A 413 -6.65 10.39 4.28
C ALA A 413 -6.09 10.88 5.62
N TYR A 414 -4.88 10.43 6.00
CA TYR A 414 -4.21 10.93 7.20
C TYR A 414 -3.61 12.32 7.01
N ALA A 415 -3.15 12.66 5.80
CA ALA A 415 -2.72 14.02 5.44
C ALA A 415 -3.86 15.04 5.58
N THR A 416 -5.11 14.65 5.31
CA THR A 416 -6.29 15.48 5.52
C THR A 416 -6.45 15.91 6.99
N ILE A 417 -6.25 14.98 7.92
CA ILE A 417 -6.31 15.28 9.36
C ILE A 417 -5.15 16.22 9.74
N ALA A 418 -3.94 15.92 9.27
CA ALA A 418 -2.75 16.73 9.50
C ALA A 418 -2.84 18.14 8.89
N ASN A 419 -3.68 18.32 7.88
CA ASN A 419 -3.95 19.59 7.19
C ASN A 419 -5.21 20.31 7.68
N GLY A 420 -5.61 20.10 8.93
CA GLY A 420 -6.74 20.81 9.53
C GLY A 420 -8.10 20.43 8.94
N GLY A 421 -8.23 19.24 8.34
CA GLY A 421 -9.48 18.73 7.77
C GLY A 421 -9.65 18.96 6.26
N GLU A 422 -8.71 19.63 5.63
CA GLU A 422 -8.71 19.87 4.17
C GLU A 422 -8.03 18.73 3.43
N TYR A 423 -8.79 18.01 2.61
CA TYR A 423 -8.28 16.99 1.69
C TYR A 423 -7.70 17.65 0.45
N ASN A 424 -6.48 17.26 0.10
CA ASN A 424 -5.87 17.57 -1.18
C ASN A 424 -5.68 16.27 -1.97
N LYS A 425 -6.17 16.24 -3.22
CA LYS A 425 -6.02 15.08 -4.10
C LYS A 425 -4.53 14.77 -4.30
N PRO A 426 -4.10 13.52 -4.09
CA PRO A 426 -2.70 13.13 -4.29
C PRO A 426 -2.22 13.42 -5.70
N THR A 427 -1.07 14.10 -5.82
CA THR A 427 -0.45 14.39 -7.10
C THR A 427 1.03 14.05 -7.12
N LEU A 428 1.50 13.52 -8.26
CA LEU A 428 2.89 13.15 -8.51
C LEU A 428 3.61 14.17 -9.41
N TYR A 429 2.87 15.15 -9.96
CA TYR A 429 3.42 16.24 -10.78
C TYR A 429 2.85 17.59 -10.36
N SER A 430 3.59 18.65 -10.63
CA SER A 430 3.12 20.04 -10.45
C SER A 430 2.55 20.64 -11.73
N LYS A 431 3.05 20.21 -12.88
CA LYS A 431 2.52 20.57 -14.21
C LYS A 431 3.08 19.64 -15.29
N VAL A 432 2.37 19.56 -16.41
CA VAL A 432 2.82 18.92 -17.64
C VAL A 432 2.77 19.95 -18.77
N VAL A 433 3.85 20.09 -19.51
CA VAL A 433 4.02 21.09 -20.56
C VAL A 433 4.34 20.38 -21.87
N ASP A 434 3.75 20.81 -22.99
CA ASP A 434 4.07 20.31 -24.32
C ASP A 434 5.42 20.86 -24.85
N HIS A 435 5.80 20.43 -26.04
CA HIS A 435 7.05 20.86 -26.69
C HIS A 435 7.06 22.36 -27.07
N ASP A 436 5.89 23.01 -27.19
CA ASP A 436 5.76 24.43 -27.48
C ASP A 436 5.75 25.29 -26.22
N GLY A 437 5.79 24.67 -25.03
CA GLY A 437 5.78 25.36 -23.75
C GLY A 437 4.37 25.64 -23.19
N ASN A 438 3.30 25.10 -23.81
CA ASN A 438 1.94 25.24 -23.30
C ASN A 438 1.70 24.27 -22.13
N VAL A 439 1.08 24.74 -21.05
CA VAL A 439 0.68 23.88 -19.94
C VAL A 439 -0.53 23.06 -20.36
N LEU A 440 -0.37 21.74 -20.45
CA LEU A 440 -1.44 20.78 -20.77
C LEU A 440 -2.20 20.36 -19.53
N LEU A 441 -1.49 20.08 -18.44
CA LEU A 441 -2.07 19.70 -17.16
C LEU A 441 -1.47 20.55 -16.06
N ASP A 442 -2.31 21.05 -15.18
CA ASP A 442 -1.93 21.72 -13.94
C ASP A 442 -2.14 20.73 -12.79
N GLY A 443 -1.06 20.42 -12.08
CA GLY A 443 -1.08 19.50 -10.94
C GLY A 443 -1.49 20.15 -9.62
N THR A 444 -2.02 21.39 -9.63
CA THR A 444 -2.69 21.98 -8.47
C THR A 444 -3.98 21.21 -8.23
N GLY A 445 -3.92 20.31 -7.23
CA GLY A 445 -4.94 19.30 -7.01
C GLY A 445 -6.31 19.87 -6.62
N GLU A 446 -7.35 19.11 -6.91
CA GLU A 446 -8.67 19.31 -6.34
C GLU A 446 -8.58 19.21 -4.81
N SER A 447 -9.18 20.16 -4.10
CA SER A 447 -9.26 20.16 -2.64
C SER A 447 -10.71 20.30 -2.17
N HIS A 448 -11.01 19.76 -1.01
CA HIS A 448 -12.30 19.96 -0.35
C HIS A 448 -12.17 19.73 1.16
N THR A 449 -13.05 20.39 1.91
CA THR A 449 -13.14 20.21 3.35
C THR A 449 -13.82 18.88 3.69
N VAL A 450 -13.17 18.07 4.49
CA VAL A 450 -13.70 16.80 5.01
C VAL A 450 -14.12 16.93 6.47
N LEU A 451 -13.31 17.63 7.27
CA LEU A 451 -13.51 17.83 8.70
C LEU A 451 -13.44 19.32 9.05
N LYS A 452 -14.09 19.70 10.14
CA LYS A 452 -13.81 20.96 10.83
C LYS A 452 -12.35 20.96 11.32
N ASP A 453 -11.73 22.13 11.38
CA ASP A 453 -10.37 22.29 11.92
C ASP A 453 -10.28 21.85 13.40
N SER A 454 -11.34 22.08 14.18
CA SER A 454 -11.49 21.57 15.53
C SER A 454 -11.45 20.05 15.59
N THR A 455 -12.22 19.36 14.75
CA THR A 455 -12.24 17.89 14.69
C THR A 455 -10.87 17.33 14.29
N ALA A 456 -10.23 17.92 13.29
CA ALA A 456 -8.89 17.53 12.86
C ALA A 456 -7.86 17.66 14.00
N TYR A 457 -7.92 18.74 14.79
CA TYR A 457 -7.04 18.91 15.94
C TYR A 457 -7.35 17.91 17.08
N LEU A 458 -8.63 17.66 17.38
CA LEU A 458 -9.02 16.65 18.38
C LEU A 458 -8.49 15.27 18.02
N LEU A 459 -8.63 14.85 16.75
CA LEU A 459 -8.07 13.59 16.25
C LEU A 459 -6.54 13.58 16.34
N THR A 460 -5.88 14.68 15.96
CA THR A 460 -4.42 14.82 16.04
C THR A 460 -3.95 14.61 17.47
N SER A 461 -4.55 15.32 18.45
CA SER A 461 -4.23 15.20 19.87
C SER A 461 -4.43 13.78 20.41
N ALA A 462 -5.54 13.11 20.05
CA ALA A 462 -5.78 11.73 20.47
C ALA A 462 -4.80 10.75 19.81
N MET A 463 -4.36 11.03 18.56
CA MET A 463 -3.37 10.21 17.85
C MET A 463 -1.93 10.49 18.30
N GLU A 464 -1.62 11.65 18.88
CA GLU A 464 -0.36 11.85 19.63
C GLU A 464 -0.28 10.90 20.83
N ASP A 465 -1.38 10.67 21.55
CA ASP A 465 -1.43 9.71 22.66
C ASP A 465 -1.16 8.27 22.19
N VAL A 466 -1.57 7.90 20.96
CA VAL A 466 -1.22 6.60 20.37
C VAL A 466 0.30 6.41 20.29
N VAL A 467 1.02 7.48 19.95
CA VAL A 467 2.48 7.46 19.80
C VAL A 467 3.18 7.69 21.14
N ASN A 468 2.66 8.59 21.99
CA ASN A 468 3.30 8.92 23.25
C ASN A 468 3.19 7.79 24.30
N SER A 469 2.04 7.13 24.39
CA SER A 469 1.77 6.13 25.43
C SER A 469 0.81 5.01 25.02
N GLY A 470 0.52 4.88 23.72
CA GLY A 470 -0.42 3.89 23.16
C GLY A 470 0.25 2.81 22.34
N THR A 471 -0.42 2.37 21.28
CA THR A 471 0.01 1.25 20.42
C THR A 471 1.14 1.60 19.45
N GLY A 472 1.47 2.88 19.30
CA GLY A 472 2.44 3.42 18.33
C GLY A 472 3.75 3.93 18.92
N THR A 473 4.09 3.62 20.19
CA THR A 473 5.25 4.17 20.90
C THR A 473 6.60 3.94 20.21
N ALA A 474 6.70 2.92 19.38
CA ALA A 474 7.90 2.64 18.59
C ALA A 474 8.19 3.70 17.50
N CYS A 475 7.20 4.54 17.16
CA CYS A 475 7.32 5.59 16.14
C CYS A 475 7.61 7.00 16.72
N GLN A 476 7.92 7.13 18.00
CA GLN A 476 8.35 8.41 18.58
C GLN A 476 9.62 8.93 17.91
N LEU A 477 9.63 10.21 17.57
CA LEU A 477 10.80 10.95 17.11
C LEU A 477 11.38 11.81 18.26
N PRO A 478 12.71 11.96 18.35
CA PRO A 478 13.31 12.67 19.50
C PRO A 478 12.91 14.14 19.61
N ASN A 479 12.79 14.82 18.47
CA ASN A 479 12.64 16.29 18.41
C ASN A 479 11.42 16.73 17.59
N MET A 480 10.44 15.85 17.40
CA MET A 480 9.26 16.17 16.58
C MET A 480 8.04 15.44 17.11
N PRO A 481 6.92 16.13 17.37
CA PRO A 481 5.68 15.48 17.74
C PRO A 481 5.16 14.62 16.57
N VAL A 482 4.60 13.49 16.92
CA VAL A 482 4.03 12.52 15.95
C VAL A 482 2.63 12.16 16.39
N ALA A 483 1.69 12.34 15.50
CA ALA A 483 0.35 11.78 15.60
C ALA A 483 0.22 10.61 14.60
N GLY A 484 -0.43 9.52 15.00
CA GLY A 484 -0.55 8.37 14.10
C GLY A 484 -1.42 7.26 14.63
N LYS A 485 -1.66 6.28 13.77
CA LYS A 485 -2.48 5.11 14.08
C LYS A 485 -1.88 3.84 13.54
N THR A 486 -1.90 2.82 14.38
CA THR A 486 -1.51 1.45 14.01
C THR A 486 -2.67 0.71 13.36
N GLY A 487 -2.37 -0.07 12.33
CA GLY A 487 -3.27 -1.04 11.71
C GLY A 487 -2.69 -2.44 11.81
N THR A 488 -3.55 -3.39 12.13
CA THR A 488 -3.21 -4.81 12.14
C THR A 488 -4.49 -5.57 11.80
N THR A 489 -4.44 -6.41 10.80
CA THR A 489 -5.57 -7.25 10.40
C THR A 489 -5.58 -8.56 11.22
N THR A 490 -6.68 -9.29 11.16
CA THR A 490 -6.81 -10.62 11.76
C THR A 490 -5.64 -11.50 11.29
N SER A 491 -5.03 -12.22 12.21
CA SER A 491 -3.88 -13.08 11.94
C SER A 491 -2.62 -12.33 11.43
N ASN A 492 -2.51 -11.01 11.67
CA ASN A 492 -1.33 -10.21 11.34
C ASN A 492 -0.92 -10.26 9.85
N LYS A 493 -1.87 -10.38 8.92
CA LYS A 493 -1.57 -10.45 7.48
C LYS A 493 -1.16 -9.12 6.88
N ASP A 494 -1.78 -8.03 7.34
CA ASP A 494 -1.48 -6.66 6.95
C ASP A 494 -1.12 -5.83 8.17
N LEU A 495 0.00 -5.17 8.10
CA LEU A 495 0.57 -4.36 9.18
C LEU A 495 0.73 -2.93 8.68
N TRP A 496 0.05 -1.98 9.34
CA TRP A 496 0.06 -0.57 8.94
C TRP A 496 0.57 0.33 10.06
N PHE A 497 1.21 1.41 9.66
CA PHE A 497 1.33 2.61 10.46
C PHE A 497 1.16 3.83 9.54
N CYS A 498 0.11 4.62 9.79
CA CYS A 498 -0.13 5.90 9.17
C CYS A 498 0.10 6.97 10.21
N GLY A 499 1.12 7.80 10.02
CA GLY A 499 1.52 8.82 10.97
C GLY A 499 1.99 10.09 10.29
N PHE A 500 1.89 11.20 11.00
CA PHE A 500 2.28 12.50 10.50
C PHE A 500 2.93 13.35 11.59
N THR A 501 3.67 14.33 11.13
CA THR A 501 4.27 15.42 11.90
C THR A 501 3.67 16.75 11.43
N PRO A 502 4.02 17.90 11.99
CA PRO A 502 3.62 19.19 11.44
C PRO A 502 4.13 19.48 10.00
N TYR A 503 4.97 18.61 9.45
CA TYR A 503 5.58 18.79 8.13
C TYR A 503 5.06 17.82 7.07
N TYR A 504 5.05 16.52 7.37
CA TYR A 504 4.79 15.46 6.39
C TYR A 504 3.95 14.33 6.96
N THR A 505 3.17 13.72 6.10
CA THR A 505 2.45 12.47 6.38
C THR A 505 3.15 11.31 5.70
N CYS A 506 3.29 10.19 6.43
CA CYS A 506 3.89 8.97 5.91
C CYS A 506 3.01 7.77 6.25
N ALA A 507 2.65 6.99 5.24
CA ALA A 507 1.96 5.71 5.37
C ALA A 507 2.90 4.56 5.01
N VAL A 508 3.04 3.59 5.93
CA VAL A 508 3.81 2.36 5.73
C VAL A 508 2.88 1.17 5.89
N TRP A 509 2.85 0.32 4.89
CA TRP A 509 2.30 -1.02 4.94
C TRP A 509 3.41 -2.05 4.92
N GLY A 510 3.20 -3.18 5.60
CA GLY A 510 4.04 -4.35 5.54
C GLY A 510 3.24 -5.64 5.61
N GLY A 511 3.65 -6.65 4.82
CA GLY A 511 2.96 -7.93 4.74
C GLY A 511 3.56 -8.84 3.68
N TYR A 512 3.02 -10.03 3.54
CA TYR A 512 3.39 -10.98 2.50
C TYR A 512 2.49 -10.81 1.27
N ASP A 513 3.04 -11.05 0.08
CA ASP A 513 2.28 -10.96 -1.17
C ASP A 513 1.19 -12.03 -1.26
N ASP A 514 1.42 -13.21 -0.70
CA ASP A 514 0.50 -14.33 -0.64
C ASP A 514 -0.47 -14.31 0.56
N ASN A 515 -0.50 -13.21 1.33
CA ASN A 515 -1.28 -13.06 2.55
C ASN A 515 -0.90 -14.01 3.70
N LYS A 516 0.33 -14.51 3.74
CA LYS A 516 0.88 -15.22 4.90
C LYS A 516 0.87 -14.32 6.15
N GLU A 517 0.78 -14.92 7.32
CA GLU A 517 0.78 -14.22 8.60
C GLU A 517 2.18 -13.72 9.00
N CYS A 518 2.29 -12.47 9.40
CA CYS A 518 3.54 -11.85 9.88
C CYS A 518 3.80 -12.12 11.38
N ASN A 519 3.66 -13.38 11.82
CA ASN A 519 3.70 -13.70 13.25
C ASN A 519 5.12 -13.65 13.86
N SER A 520 6.17 -13.76 13.06
CA SER A 520 7.56 -13.71 13.52
C SER A 520 7.98 -12.31 13.99
N ASP A 521 7.46 -11.27 13.35
CA ASP A 521 7.72 -9.88 13.73
C ASP A 521 6.63 -8.93 13.17
N THR A 522 5.80 -8.44 14.05
CA THR A 522 4.75 -7.47 13.68
C THR A 522 5.22 -6.01 13.78
N LYS A 523 6.49 -5.76 14.16
CA LYS A 523 7.01 -4.41 14.45
C LYS A 523 7.84 -3.83 13.32
N PHE A 524 8.16 -4.58 12.28
CA PHE A 524 9.05 -4.12 11.21
C PHE A 524 8.52 -2.86 10.50
N ARG A 525 7.21 -2.69 10.34
CA ARG A 525 6.59 -1.46 9.82
C ARG A 525 6.96 -0.19 10.60
N PHE A 526 7.14 -0.32 11.92
CA PHE A 526 7.52 0.80 12.79
C PHE A 526 8.99 1.17 12.61
N ARG A 527 9.87 0.17 12.44
CA ARG A 527 11.29 0.43 12.17
C ARG A 527 11.48 1.17 10.85
N ILE A 528 10.78 0.73 9.80
CA ILE A 528 10.79 1.39 8.48
C ILE A 528 10.29 2.83 8.63
N TRP A 529 9.11 3.04 9.21
CA TRP A 529 8.53 4.38 9.37
C TRP A 529 9.44 5.30 10.18
N LYS A 530 9.93 4.84 11.32
CA LYS A 530 10.83 5.60 12.19
C LYS A 530 12.17 5.90 11.52
N GLY A 531 12.77 4.94 10.85
CA GLY A 531 14.02 5.12 10.11
C GLY A 531 13.88 6.22 9.07
N ILE A 532 12.81 6.17 8.27
CA ILE A 532 12.50 7.18 7.26
C ILE A 532 12.29 8.56 7.90
N MET A 533 11.33 8.65 8.83
CA MET A 533 10.90 9.96 9.35
C MET A 533 11.95 10.60 10.25
N SER A 534 12.80 9.83 10.93
CA SER A 534 13.93 10.38 11.67
C SER A 534 14.93 11.10 10.74
N ARG A 535 15.24 10.49 9.60
CA ARG A 535 16.16 11.05 8.61
C ARG A 535 15.55 12.22 7.85
N VAL A 536 14.28 12.12 7.47
CA VAL A 536 13.54 13.21 6.80
C VAL A 536 13.47 14.47 7.66
N HIS A 537 13.45 14.32 9.00
CA HIS A 537 13.32 15.43 9.95
C HIS A 537 14.66 15.87 10.57
N GLU A 538 15.78 15.28 10.19
CA GLU A 538 17.09 15.53 10.83
C GLU A 538 17.47 17.02 10.86
N ASN A 539 17.15 17.75 9.79
CA ASN A 539 17.51 19.15 9.62
C ASN A 539 16.30 20.10 9.68
N LEU A 540 15.13 19.61 10.13
CA LEU A 540 13.94 20.44 10.27
C LEU A 540 13.82 21.01 11.69
N GLU A 541 13.35 22.26 11.79
CA GLU A 541 13.04 22.87 13.08
C GLU A 541 11.95 22.09 13.80
N THR A 542 12.07 21.94 15.11
CA THR A 542 10.98 21.39 15.93
C THR A 542 9.76 22.30 15.84
N LYS A 543 8.62 21.73 15.50
CA LYS A 543 7.32 22.40 15.47
C LYS A 543 6.31 21.55 16.23
N ASP A 544 5.40 22.22 16.94
CA ASP A 544 4.24 21.58 17.54
C ASP A 544 3.02 21.66 16.61
N PHE A 545 2.04 20.80 16.84
CA PHE A 545 0.73 20.92 16.22
C PHE A 545 0.02 22.16 16.78
N VAL A 546 -0.49 22.99 15.88
CA VAL A 546 -1.10 24.27 16.27
C VAL A 546 -2.56 24.04 16.62
N MET A 547 -2.92 24.35 17.87
CA MET A 547 -4.31 24.34 18.33
C MET A 547 -5.08 25.51 17.68
N PRO A 548 -6.15 25.26 16.93
CA PRO A 548 -6.96 26.32 16.35
C PRO A 548 -7.82 27.02 17.42
N SER A 549 -8.26 28.24 17.11
CA SER A 549 -9.13 29.02 18.02
C SER A 549 -10.53 28.42 18.21
N SER A 550 -10.89 27.44 17.37
CA SER A 550 -12.12 26.66 17.47
C SER A 550 -12.04 25.52 18.51
N VAL A 551 -10.92 25.41 19.27
CA VAL A 551 -10.71 24.39 20.30
C VAL A 551 -10.41 25.02 21.63
N GLU A 552 -11.04 24.51 22.71
CA GLU A 552 -10.80 24.87 24.11
C GLU A 552 -10.44 23.65 24.96
N GLN A 553 -9.79 23.92 26.09
CA GLN A 553 -9.50 22.92 27.12
C GLN A 553 -10.46 23.03 28.29
N LYS A 554 -10.99 21.90 28.77
CA LYS A 554 -11.81 21.80 29.97
C LYS A 554 -11.33 20.67 30.87
N SER A 555 -11.52 20.82 32.18
CA SER A 555 -11.29 19.76 33.15
C SER A 555 -12.52 18.84 33.17
N VAL A 556 -12.35 17.55 32.89
CA VAL A 556 -13.42 16.57 32.89
C VAL A 556 -13.16 15.44 33.88
N CYS A 557 -14.23 14.86 34.36
CA CYS A 557 -14.21 13.69 35.24
C CYS A 557 -13.81 12.46 34.43
N THR A 558 -12.79 11.72 34.86
CA THR A 558 -12.31 10.53 34.17
C THR A 558 -13.27 9.34 34.19
N ILE A 559 -14.30 9.39 35.05
CA ILE A 559 -15.30 8.33 35.20
C ILE A 559 -16.51 8.59 34.31
N THR A 560 -17.02 9.84 34.28
CA THR A 560 -18.28 10.16 33.60
C THR A 560 -18.09 10.93 32.29
N GLY A 561 -16.91 11.50 32.03
CA GLY A 561 -16.67 12.38 30.88
C GLY A 561 -17.29 13.79 30.99
N TYR A 562 -18.06 14.10 32.05
CA TYR A 562 -18.66 15.42 32.31
C TYR A 562 -17.65 16.39 32.91
N LEU A 563 -18.00 17.68 32.96
CA LEU A 563 -17.15 18.69 33.61
C LEU A 563 -16.85 18.25 35.06
N ALA A 564 -15.58 18.29 35.44
CA ALA A 564 -15.13 17.83 36.73
C ALA A 564 -15.58 18.80 37.84
N THR A 565 -16.00 18.25 38.97
CA THR A 565 -16.19 18.97 40.26
C THR A 565 -14.96 18.76 41.16
N SER A 566 -14.88 19.46 42.26
CA SER A 566 -13.74 19.38 43.20
C SER A 566 -13.50 17.97 43.79
N SER A 567 -14.51 17.10 43.72
CA SER A 567 -14.45 15.72 44.23
C SER A 567 -14.16 14.66 43.15
N CYS A 568 -13.99 15.07 41.90
CA CYS A 568 -13.74 14.12 40.79
C CYS A 568 -12.26 13.83 40.58
N PRO A 569 -11.88 12.59 40.26
CA PRO A 569 -10.66 12.37 39.52
C PRO A 569 -10.80 13.03 38.16
N SER A 570 -9.87 13.93 37.80
CA SER A 570 -10.04 14.77 36.60
C SER A 570 -8.82 14.75 35.68
N VAL A 571 -9.08 15.02 34.42
CA VAL A 571 -8.06 15.21 33.36
C VAL A 571 -8.46 16.42 32.52
N THR A 572 -7.47 17.11 31.96
CA THR A 572 -7.72 18.14 30.96
C THR A 572 -7.99 17.49 29.62
N GLU A 573 -9.11 17.87 28.99
CA GLU A 573 -9.50 17.39 27.68
C GLU A 573 -9.77 18.53 26.71
N TYR A 574 -9.59 18.30 25.42
CA TYR A 574 -9.83 19.25 24.34
C TYR A 574 -11.25 19.09 23.79
N PHE A 575 -11.89 20.23 23.49
CA PHE A 575 -13.25 20.30 22.95
C PHE A 575 -13.32 21.30 21.82
N ALA A 576 -14.15 21.02 20.82
CA ALA A 576 -14.57 22.05 19.88
C ALA A 576 -15.43 23.09 20.62
N THR A 577 -15.27 24.39 20.30
CA THR A 577 -16.00 25.48 20.95
C THR A 577 -17.51 25.42 20.70
N ASP A 578 -17.94 24.76 19.62
CA ASP A 578 -19.35 24.51 19.30
C ASP A 578 -19.92 23.22 19.90
N SER A 579 -19.09 22.43 20.64
CA SER A 579 -19.47 21.16 21.27
C SER A 579 -18.89 21.03 22.69
N LEU A 580 -18.98 22.10 23.47
CA LEU A 580 -18.52 22.12 24.86
C LEU A 580 -19.47 21.32 25.75
N PRO A 581 -18.95 20.54 26.74
CA PRO A 581 -19.81 19.91 27.73
C PRO A 581 -20.48 20.97 28.64
N ASP A 582 -21.78 20.84 28.80
CA ASP A 582 -22.62 21.73 29.62
C ASP A 582 -22.96 21.14 31.00
N GLN A 583 -22.79 19.82 31.15
CA GLN A 583 -23.15 19.08 32.35
C GLN A 583 -21.95 18.89 33.27
N SER A 584 -22.13 19.20 34.55
CA SER A 584 -21.16 18.86 35.58
C SER A 584 -21.37 17.45 36.10
N CYS A 585 -20.27 16.80 36.50
CA CYS A 585 -20.33 15.46 37.07
C CYS A 585 -21.29 15.42 38.27
N PRO A 586 -22.29 14.53 38.29
CA PRO A 586 -23.26 14.43 39.37
C PRO A 586 -22.68 13.93 40.70
N GLY A 587 -21.38 13.60 40.71
CA GLY A 587 -20.68 13.00 41.84
C GLY A 587 -20.57 11.47 41.72
N HIS A 588 -19.65 10.91 42.51
CA HIS A 588 -19.43 9.46 42.58
C HIS A 588 -19.86 8.96 43.94
N LYS A 589 -20.71 7.94 44.02
CA LYS A 589 -20.89 7.19 45.25
C LYS A 589 -19.61 6.39 45.48
N ASN A 590 -18.96 6.60 46.62
CA ASN A 590 -17.86 5.76 47.04
C ASN A 590 -18.38 4.33 47.19
N HIS A 591 -17.91 3.42 46.37
CA HIS A 591 -18.21 1.98 46.43
C HIS A 591 -17.55 1.27 47.63
N SER A 592 -17.20 2.01 48.69
CA SER A 592 -16.55 1.46 49.88
C SER A 592 -17.51 1.21 51.06
N GLU A 593 -18.84 1.37 50.90
CA GLU A 593 -19.79 1.25 52.05
C GLU A 593 -21.04 0.38 51.78
N ASP A 594 -21.03 -0.58 50.89
CA ASP A 594 -22.17 -1.51 50.74
C ASP A 594 -21.73 -2.99 50.97
N TYR A 595 -20.99 -3.23 52.07
CA TYR A 595 -20.86 -4.54 52.68
C TYR A 595 -21.01 -4.39 54.20
N ASP A 596 -22.19 -3.97 54.64
CA ASP A 596 -22.70 -4.31 55.99
C ASP A 596 -24.12 -3.77 56.15
N SER A 597 -24.96 -4.67 56.69
CA SER A 597 -26.29 -4.46 57.24
C SER A 597 -27.48 -4.69 56.32
N GLU A 598 -27.78 -5.94 56.04
CA GLU A 598 -29.15 -6.43 56.18
C GLU A 598 -29.31 -7.06 57.56
N GLU A 599 -29.74 -6.25 58.52
CA GLU A 599 -30.22 -6.74 59.78
C GLU A 599 -31.57 -7.46 59.63
N ASN A 600 -31.52 -8.70 60.07
CA ASN A 600 -32.59 -9.56 60.45
C ASN A 600 -33.86 -8.88 60.98
N ASP A 601 -35.00 -9.20 60.46
CA ASP A 601 -36.23 -9.27 61.20
C ASP A 601 -36.79 -10.68 61.14
N SER A 602 -36.44 -11.47 62.18
CA SER A 602 -36.89 -12.83 62.42
C SER A 602 -38.24 -12.83 63.13
N LYS A 603 -39.21 -13.51 62.52
CA LYS A 603 -40.32 -14.10 63.28
C LYS A 603 -40.21 -15.61 63.28
N SER A 604 -40.04 -16.09 64.52
CA SER A 604 -40.06 -17.43 65.00
C SER A 604 -41.15 -18.32 64.44
N HIS A 605 -40.84 -19.56 64.12
CA HIS A 605 -41.60 -20.72 64.61
C HIS A 605 -40.70 -21.97 64.71
N ASP A 606 -40.77 -22.54 65.91
CA ASP A 606 -40.16 -23.80 66.38
C ASP A 606 -40.50 -25.01 65.50
N THR A 607 -39.60 -25.96 65.35
CA THR A 607 -39.67 -27.32 65.97
C THR A 607 -38.46 -28.16 65.59
N ASN A 608 -37.78 -28.62 66.64
CA ASN A 608 -37.01 -29.87 66.90
C ASN A 608 -36.76 -30.86 65.76
N SER A 609 -35.52 -31.34 65.58
CA SER A 609 -34.93 -32.48 66.35
C SER A 609 -33.60 -32.92 65.69
N ASP A 610 -32.63 -33.13 66.56
CA ASP A 610 -31.57 -34.16 66.67
C ASP A 610 -30.96 -34.79 65.40
N ASN A 611 -29.69 -34.83 65.19
CA ASN A 611 -28.69 -35.53 65.99
C ASN A 611 -27.34 -35.61 65.23
N THR A 612 -26.32 -35.35 65.96
CA THR A 612 -24.97 -35.96 66.04
C THR A 612 -24.22 -36.38 64.76
N GLY A 613 -22.94 -35.94 64.76
CA GLY A 613 -21.87 -36.78 64.33
C GLY A 613 -20.68 -36.12 63.61
N ASN A 614 -19.85 -35.53 64.36
CA ASN A 614 -18.39 -35.70 64.50
C ASN A 614 -17.60 -36.30 63.33
N ASN A 615 -16.59 -35.64 62.89
CA ASN A 615 -15.15 -35.85 63.10
C ASN A 615 -14.27 -35.82 61.85
N THR A 616 -13.34 -34.90 61.89
CA THR A 616 -11.92 -34.98 61.59
C THR A 616 -11.40 -35.80 60.39
N GLY A 617 -10.47 -35.18 59.72
CA GLY A 617 -9.33 -35.91 59.16
C GLY A 617 -8.75 -35.31 57.89
N THR A 618 -7.80 -34.46 58.07
CA THR A 618 -6.47 -34.32 57.47
C THR A 618 -6.07 -35.24 56.28
N ASN A 619 -5.53 -34.56 55.30
CA ASN A 619 -4.15 -34.78 54.75
C ASN A 619 -3.93 -35.61 53.48
N THR A 620 -3.23 -34.94 52.58
CA THR A 620 -2.07 -35.36 51.76
C THR A 620 -2.24 -36.45 50.68
N GLY A 621 -1.68 -36.10 49.54
CA GLY A 621 -0.78 -37.03 48.86
C GLY A 621 -1.08 -37.29 47.41
N ASP A 622 -0.32 -36.65 46.59
CA ASP A 622 0.51 -37.18 45.49
C ASP A 622 -0.01 -38.25 44.51
N ASN A 623 0.10 -37.88 43.27
CA ASN A 623 0.97 -38.48 42.22
C ASN A 623 0.44 -39.59 41.30
N THR A 624 0.76 -39.35 40.04
CA THR A 624 1.12 -40.26 38.93
C THR A 624 0.09 -41.12 38.21
N GLY A 625 0.07 -40.87 36.90
CA GLY A 625 0.44 -41.95 35.98
C GLY A 625 -0.65 -42.54 35.10
N GLY A 626 -0.50 -42.37 33.83
CA GLY A 626 -0.51 -43.51 32.95
C GLY A 626 -1.68 -43.72 31.99
N THR A 627 -1.46 -43.34 30.77
CA THR A 627 -1.56 -44.13 29.50
C THR A 627 -2.84 -44.86 29.10
N THR A 628 -3.05 -44.68 27.81
CA THR A 628 -3.50 -45.61 26.75
C THR A 628 -4.99 -45.77 26.44
N GLY A 629 -5.23 -45.53 25.19
CA GLY A 629 -5.87 -46.51 24.29
C GLY A 629 -7.27 -46.22 23.86
N GLY A 630 -7.44 -45.86 22.61
CA GLY A 630 -7.92 -46.76 21.57
C GLY A 630 -9.34 -46.51 21.12
N ASN A 631 -9.45 -45.98 19.97
CA ASN A 631 -9.94 -46.59 18.72
C ASN A 631 -11.43 -46.61 18.40
N THR A 632 -11.69 -46.33 17.10
CA THR A 632 -12.80 -46.72 16.20
C THR A 632 -14.07 -45.87 16.32
N GLY A 633 -14.70 -45.44 15.27
CA GLY A 633 -14.67 -45.68 13.85
C GLY A 633 -15.91 -45.09 13.21
N GLY A 634 -15.79 -44.87 11.93
CA GLY A 634 -16.88 -45.03 10.94
C GLY A 634 -17.66 -43.76 10.64
N GLY A 635 -17.53 -43.22 9.48
CA GLY A 635 -18.12 -43.54 8.17
C GLY A 635 -19.15 -42.47 7.90
N ASP A 636 -19.35 -41.90 6.86
CA ASP A 636 -19.31 -42.07 5.44
C ASP A 636 -19.95 -40.84 4.76
N ALA A 637 -19.38 -40.45 3.69
CA ALA A 637 -19.88 -40.27 2.34
C ALA A 637 -20.62 -38.99 1.92
N GLY A 638 -20.05 -38.47 0.85
CA GLY A 638 -20.71 -37.97 -0.34
C GLY A 638 -20.83 -36.46 -0.44
N GLY A 639 -20.34 -35.80 -1.39
CA GLY A 639 -20.12 -36.05 -2.77
C GLY A 639 -20.38 -34.78 -3.55
N ASN A 640 -19.43 -34.42 -4.35
CA ASN A 640 -19.50 -33.85 -5.71
C ASN A 640 -20.12 -32.48 -6.00
N THR A 641 -19.26 -31.74 -6.61
CA THR A 641 -19.16 -31.14 -7.99
C THR A 641 -19.71 -29.73 -8.16
N GLN A 642 -18.96 -28.89 -8.51
CA GLN A 642 -18.48 -28.11 -9.66
C GLN A 642 -17.84 -26.81 -9.21
#